data_7e0e19812f0ce01333898d1aea422f59
#
_entry.id   7e0e19812f0ce01333898d1aea422f59
#
_cell.length_a   1.000
_cell.length_b   1.000
_cell.length_c   1.000
_cell.angle_alpha   90.00
_cell.angle_beta   90.00
_cell.angle_gamma   90.00
#
_symmetry.space_group_name_H-M   'P 1'
#
loop_
_entity.id
_entity.type
_entity.pdbx_description
1 polymer ?
#
loop_
_entity_poly.entity_id
_entity_poly.type
_entity_poly.pdbx_seq_one_letter_code
_entity_poly.pdbx_strand_id
1 'polypeptide(L)'
;MSDPRPTEILPLLPLRLGVPLPGRVSTFPVGRERSVALARALEEGDLLVLGAQHDRSVSVPGIADLRPIGVRAQVRKISDRGKRGMLMVVEGLERVRFERVVTTAPYHEAEVRLVSDFGIDDPEVPHLAESLRTLLMELVPKDKALHQSLNSTNDPGRVADLAGAWLEISDDERAEVLHTLDVATRLRLVAGLVQKVRAGAELRSKIDSEVRKSIHESQKEAMLRQQLRAIQKELGEGEDDELEQLRAKLEAKEFPPHVQRVVDRELSRLESLPAQQAEASVIRRYLELIGDLPWTERVDTHPSIDDVSAVLEADHFGLEEVKKRILEHMAVLKLAPDARGTILCLAGPPGVGKTSLAQSVADATGRPLERVALGGVRDEAEVRGHRRTYVGALPGRIINAMRKAGVKNPVIVLDEVDKMGRGFQGDPEAALLEVLDPEQNVTFTDHYLELEFDLSEVLFIATANDLSKLSPPMLDRLEIIELSGYTTDEKVEIARKHLLPKQLERHGLEEESITLDEEALRQLIEGYTREAGVRQLTQRIAKLCRSVALDVARGPGADADEGGDEPSVPVRVIGPDELVEILGRKKMHREKAERLGVPGVAAGLAWTPVGGDLLYVETTSMPGKGKVEITGQLGEVMNESARAALAYLRANAERYGVNPTFLENHDLHIHVPAGAVPKDGPSAGVTMFSALASLLTGKTVRTDTAMTGEATLRGRVLPVGGIKSKVLAAHRAGMTRVVLPKANEPDIEDVPEAARNELEFIFAEDMSEVFDAVFEEAPTPGLVSPTGALGGPDDAGSIAL
;
A
#
# COMPACT_ATOMS: atom_id res chain seq x y z
N MET A 1 -43.20 -3.49 -13.81
CA MET A 1 -44.37 -3.05 -14.60
C MET A 1 -43.84 -2.25 -15.78
N SER A 2 -44.08 -2.71 -17.02
CA SER A 2 -43.65 -2.03 -18.25
C SER A 2 -44.51 -0.76 -18.46
N ASP A 3 -43.89 0.40 -18.43
CA ASP A 3 -44.51 1.68 -18.74
C ASP A 3 -44.98 1.65 -20.20
N PRO A 4 -46.25 1.90 -20.51
CA PRO A 4 -46.82 1.73 -21.83
C PRO A 4 -46.51 2.87 -22.82
N ARG A 5 -45.55 3.73 -22.55
CA ARG A 5 -45.21 4.85 -23.43
C ARG A 5 -44.58 4.38 -24.74
N PRO A 6 -44.90 5.02 -25.86
CA PRO A 6 -44.36 4.68 -27.16
C PRO A 6 -42.84 4.95 -27.18
N THR A 7 -42.09 4.12 -27.88
CA THR A 7 -40.69 4.37 -28.22
C THR A 7 -40.60 5.39 -29.35
N GLU A 8 -39.58 6.24 -29.31
CA GLU A 8 -39.25 7.20 -30.35
C GLU A 8 -37.85 6.86 -30.91
N ILE A 9 -37.68 7.06 -32.21
CA ILE A 9 -36.36 6.98 -32.85
C ILE A 9 -35.85 8.40 -32.98
N LEU A 10 -34.71 8.69 -32.33
CA LEU A 10 -34.09 10.00 -32.34
C LEU A 10 -32.62 9.89 -32.76
N PRO A 11 -32.10 10.95 -33.42
CA PRO A 11 -30.68 11.09 -33.66
C PRO A 11 -29.88 11.06 -32.33
N LEU A 12 -28.79 10.26 -32.28
CA LEU A 12 -28.00 10.05 -31.09
C LEU A 12 -26.66 10.76 -31.21
N LEU A 13 -26.34 11.60 -30.23
CA LEU A 13 -24.98 12.15 -30.02
C LEU A 13 -24.26 11.41 -28.88
N PRO A 14 -23.33 10.52 -29.18
CA PRO A 14 -22.55 9.83 -28.16
C PRO A 14 -21.47 10.75 -27.55
N LEU A 15 -21.48 10.89 -26.23
CA LEU A 15 -20.57 11.76 -25.52
C LEU A 15 -19.42 10.95 -24.86
N ARG A 16 -18.19 11.31 -25.16
CA ARG A 16 -17.00 10.74 -24.50
C ARG A 16 -16.70 11.36 -23.15
N LEU A 17 -17.04 12.62 -22.99
CA LEU A 17 -16.80 13.41 -21.79
C LEU A 17 -18.09 14.11 -21.40
N GLY A 18 -18.33 14.13 -20.09
CA GLY A 18 -19.51 14.75 -19.51
C GLY A 18 -20.76 13.88 -19.57
N VAL A 19 -21.53 13.93 -18.52
CA VAL A 19 -22.85 13.30 -18.44
C VAL A 19 -23.89 14.42 -18.46
N PRO A 20 -24.78 14.45 -19.46
CA PRO A 20 -25.82 15.46 -19.56
C PRO A 20 -26.86 15.25 -18.46
N LEU A 21 -27.45 16.34 -17.96
CA LEU A 21 -28.58 16.31 -17.03
C LEU A 21 -29.74 17.16 -17.62
N PRO A 22 -30.98 16.82 -17.30
CA PRO A 22 -32.15 17.61 -17.74
C PRO A 22 -32.09 19.05 -17.19
N GLY A 23 -32.64 20.00 -17.93
CA GLY A 23 -32.78 21.40 -17.51
C GLY A 23 -31.55 22.28 -17.74
N ARG A 24 -30.43 21.72 -18.25
CA ARG A 24 -29.20 22.48 -18.53
C ARG A 24 -29.01 22.73 -20.04
N VAL A 25 -28.62 23.94 -20.36
CA VAL A 25 -28.03 24.25 -21.68
C VAL A 25 -26.56 23.91 -21.66
N SER A 26 -26.15 22.99 -22.51
CA SER A 26 -24.76 22.50 -22.58
C SER A 26 -24.19 22.70 -23.98
N THR A 27 -22.88 22.92 -24.04
CA THR A 27 -22.19 23.15 -25.32
C THR A 27 -21.19 21.99 -25.54
N PHE A 28 -21.36 21.29 -26.65
CA PHE A 28 -20.51 20.16 -27.01
C PHE A 28 -19.70 20.45 -28.27
N PRO A 29 -18.36 20.31 -28.22
CA PRO A 29 -17.53 20.29 -29.41
C PRO A 29 -17.73 18.97 -30.16
N VAL A 30 -18.09 19.06 -31.45
CA VAL A 30 -18.38 17.92 -32.31
C VAL A 30 -17.29 17.82 -33.38
N GLY A 31 -16.46 16.78 -33.29
CA GLY A 31 -15.29 16.61 -34.17
C GLY A 31 -15.22 15.25 -34.88
N ARG A 32 -15.98 14.24 -34.40
CA ARG A 32 -16.03 12.93 -35.07
C ARG A 32 -16.83 13.02 -36.36
N GLU A 33 -16.42 12.34 -37.41
CA GLU A 33 -17.07 12.35 -38.74
C GLU A 33 -18.59 12.13 -38.65
N ARG A 34 -19.05 11.11 -37.95
CA ARG A 34 -20.47 10.78 -37.77
C ARG A 34 -21.21 11.82 -36.94
N SER A 35 -20.58 12.37 -35.91
CA SER A 35 -21.20 13.43 -35.10
C SER A 35 -21.26 14.75 -35.86
N VAL A 36 -20.28 15.02 -36.74
CA VAL A 36 -20.31 16.18 -37.66
C VAL A 36 -21.40 15.99 -38.68
N ALA A 37 -21.59 14.77 -39.25
CA ALA A 37 -22.67 14.46 -40.12
C ALA A 37 -24.04 14.67 -39.44
N LEU A 38 -24.17 14.27 -38.17
CA LEU A 38 -25.35 14.53 -37.35
C LEU A 38 -25.60 16.05 -37.20
N ALA A 39 -24.57 16.79 -36.80
CA ALA A 39 -24.69 18.25 -36.60
C ALA A 39 -25.04 19.01 -37.88
N ARG A 40 -24.71 18.48 -39.04
CA ARG A 40 -25.11 19.04 -40.34
C ARG A 40 -26.53 18.68 -40.76
N ALA A 41 -27.05 17.58 -40.22
CA ALA A 41 -28.40 17.11 -40.55
C ALA A 41 -29.48 17.71 -39.62
N LEU A 42 -29.09 18.32 -38.52
CA LEU A 42 -29.98 18.93 -37.54
C LEU A 42 -30.07 20.45 -37.71
N GLU A 43 -31.26 20.98 -37.43
CA GLU A 43 -31.56 22.42 -37.40
C GLU A 43 -31.85 22.89 -35.96
N GLU A 44 -31.88 24.22 -35.75
CA GLU A 44 -32.31 24.78 -34.46
C GLU A 44 -33.78 24.44 -34.18
N GLY A 45 -34.04 23.86 -33.02
CA GLY A 45 -35.34 23.35 -32.61
C GLY A 45 -35.50 21.83 -32.70
N ASP A 46 -34.64 21.12 -33.45
CA ASP A 46 -34.67 19.67 -33.57
C ASP A 46 -34.38 18.95 -32.26
N LEU A 47 -34.96 17.75 -32.15
CA LEU A 47 -34.77 16.85 -31.03
C LEU A 47 -33.66 15.83 -31.33
N LEU A 48 -32.81 15.59 -30.33
CA LEU A 48 -31.81 14.53 -30.36
C LEU A 48 -31.72 13.87 -28.97
N VAL A 49 -31.01 12.78 -28.89
CA VAL A 49 -30.69 12.14 -27.63
C VAL A 49 -29.17 12.20 -27.34
N LEU A 50 -28.85 12.52 -26.12
CA LEU A 50 -27.47 12.56 -25.62
C LEU A 50 -27.18 11.29 -24.82
N GLY A 51 -26.18 10.52 -25.23
CA GLY A 51 -25.77 9.28 -24.57
C GLY A 51 -24.32 9.33 -24.09
N ALA A 52 -24.07 9.25 -22.78
CA ALA A 52 -22.71 9.18 -22.24
C ALA A 52 -22.15 7.77 -22.43
N GLN A 53 -20.89 7.67 -22.91
CA GLN A 53 -20.20 6.39 -23.10
C GLN A 53 -19.58 5.90 -21.79
N HIS A 54 -19.59 4.57 -21.55
CA HIS A 54 -18.82 3.94 -20.48
C HIS A 54 -17.34 3.94 -20.82
N ASP A 55 -17.00 3.48 -22.02
CA ASP A 55 -15.62 3.44 -22.51
C ASP A 55 -15.38 4.59 -23.50
N ARG A 56 -14.48 5.48 -23.14
CA ARG A 56 -14.10 6.64 -23.95
C ARG A 56 -13.30 6.26 -25.20
N SER A 57 -12.74 5.05 -25.28
CA SER A 57 -11.91 4.58 -26.39
C SER A 57 -12.73 4.16 -27.60
N VAL A 58 -13.99 3.73 -27.40
CA VAL A 58 -14.86 3.22 -28.45
C VAL A 58 -15.23 4.32 -29.43
N SER A 59 -14.89 4.11 -30.72
CA SER A 59 -15.12 5.09 -31.77
C SER A 59 -16.55 5.07 -32.32
N VAL A 60 -17.17 3.91 -32.37
CA VAL A 60 -18.54 3.66 -32.85
C VAL A 60 -19.30 2.91 -31.76
N PRO A 61 -19.88 3.62 -30.78
CA PRO A 61 -20.54 2.96 -29.68
C PRO A 61 -21.82 2.26 -30.09
N GLY A 62 -21.97 1.01 -29.66
CA GLY A 62 -23.25 0.30 -29.62
C GLY A 62 -24.01 0.60 -28.32
N ILE A 63 -25.14 -0.09 -28.12
CA ILE A 63 -25.97 0.14 -26.92
C ILE A 63 -25.23 -0.25 -25.62
N ALA A 64 -24.43 -1.29 -25.65
CA ALA A 64 -23.65 -1.77 -24.48
C ALA A 64 -22.55 -0.79 -24.06
N ASP A 65 -22.13 0.08 -24.99
CA ASP A 65 -21.08 1.07 -24.71
C ASP A 65 -21.65 2.38 -24.13
N LEU A 66 -22.99 2.52 -24.14
CA LEU A 66 -23.69 3.68 -23.61
C LEU A 66 -24.23 3.39 -22.20
N ARG A 67 -24.26 4.43 -21.38
CA ARG A 67 -24.99 4.34 -20.10
C ARG A 67 -26.48 4.16 -20.36
N PRO A 68 -27.19 3.34 -19.56
CA PRO A 68 -28.58 2.91 -19.90
C PRO A 68 -29.61 4.04 -19.94
N ILE A 69 -29.35 5.16 -19.27
CA ILE A 69 -30.19 6.35 -19.29
C ILE A 69 -29.41 7.49 -19.93
N GLY A 70 -30.01 8.12 -20.89
CA GLY A 70 -29.56 9.34 -21.55
C GLY A 70 -30.54 10.48 -21.36
N VAL A 71 -30.33 11.57 -22.09
CA VAL A 71 -31.17 12.76 -22.04
C VAL A 71 -31.65 13.13 -23.42
N ARG A 72 -32.96 13.23 -23.59
CA ARG A 72 -33.57 13.86 -24.75
C ARG A 72 -33.33 15.36 -24.68
N ALA A 73 -32.78 15.93 -25.72
CA ALA A 73 -32.38 17.33 -25.78
C ALA A 73 -32.86 18.02 -27.04
N GLN A 74 -32.98 19.33 -26.99
CA GLN A 74 -33.31 20.18 -28.11
C GLN A 74 -32.09 21.00 -28.56
N VAL A 75 -31.85 21.07 -29.83
CA VAL A 75 -30.83 21.91 -30.44
C VAL A 75 -31.20 23.38 -30.26
N ARG A 76 -30.35 24.16 -29.63
CA ARG A 76 -30.48 25.61 -29.45
C ARG A 76 -29.67 26.40 -30.44
N LYS A 77 -28.48 25.90 -30.81
CA LYS A 77 -27.60 26.54 -31.78
C LYS A 77 -26.58 25.57 -32.33
N ILE A 78 -26.28 25.66 -33.61
CA ILE A 78 -25.19 24.96 -34.26
C ILE A 78 -24.26 26.01 -34.92
N SER A 79 -22.97 25.86 -34.70
CA SER A 79 -21.93 26.78 -35.25
C SER A 79 -20.79 25.98 -35.87
N ASP A 80 -20.51 26.24 -37.14
CA ASP A 80 -19.35 25.65 -37.81
C ASP A 80 -18.07 26.44 -37.46
N ARG A 81 -17.03 25.74 -37.03
CA ARG A 81 -15.70 26.28 -36.69
C ARG A 81 -14.65 25.91 -37.72
N GLY A 82 -15.03 25.50 -38.90
CA GLY A 82 -14.15 25.10 -39.98
C GLY A 82 -13.29 23.90 -39.63
N LYS A 83 -11.96 24.01 -39.73
CA LYS A 83 -11.04 22.91 -39.42
C LYS A 83 -11.09 22.42 -37.97
N ARG A 84 -11.75 23.15 -37.05
CA ARG A 84 -11.86 22.79 -35.63
C ARG A 84 -13.16 22.03 -35.31
N GLY A 85 -13.90 21.57 -36.33
CA GLY A 85 -15.20 20.87 -36.20
C GLY A 85 -16.38 21.81 -35.98
N MET A 86 -17.45 21.28 -35.39
CA MET A 86 -18.70 22.02 -35.12
C MET A 86 -18.88 22.19 -33.61
N LEU A 87 -19.65 23.19 -33.22
CA LEU A 87 -20.07 23.43 -31.85
C LEU A 87 -21.60 23.36 -31.81
N MET A 88 -22.11 22.46 -30.98
CA MET A 88 -23.56 22.28 -30.82
C MET A 88 -23.96 22.71 -29.40
N VAL A 89 -24.91 23.61 -29.29
CA VAL A 89 -25.53 24.05 -28.04
C VAL A 89 -26.88 23.37 -27.95
N VAL A 90 -27.08 22.59 -26.91
CA VAL A 90 -28.31 21.83 -26.69
C VAL A 90 -28.85 22.03 -25.29
N GLU A 91 -30.15 21.99 -25.14
CA GLU A 91 -30.86 22.02 -23.86
C GLU A 91 -31.41 20.63 -23.55
N GLY A 92 -30.98 20.07 -22.40
CA GLY A 92 -31.53 18.79 -21.93
C GLY A 92 -32.96 18.95 -21.45
N LEU A 93 -33.86 18.09 -21.94
CA LEU A 93 -35.29 18.15 -21.62
C LEU A 93 -35.69 17.10 -20.58
N GLU A 94 -35.59 15.82 -20.95
CA GLU A 94 -36.14 14.69 -20.18
C GLU A 94 -35.21 13.48 -20.24
N ARG A 95 -35.34 12.57 -19.27
CA ARG A 95 -34.63 11.31 -19.24
C ARG A 95 -35.20 10.32 -20.22
N VAL A 96 -34.32 9.59 -20.89
CA VAL A 96 -34.71 8.50 -21.79
C VAL A 96 -33.92 7.25 -21.51
N ARG A 97 -34.52 6.09 -21.67
CA ARG A 97 -33.83 4.80 -21.67
C ARG A 97 -33.55 4.37 -23.09
N PHE A 98 -32.34 3.95 -23.35
CA PHE A 98 -31.95 3.37 -24.61
C PHE A 98 -32.51 1.93 -24.73
N GLU A 99 -33.23 1.64 -25.80
CA GLU A 99 -33.73 0.29 -26.12
C GLU A 99 -32.80 -0.40 -27.12
N ARG A 100 -32.43 0.28 -28.21
CA ARG A 100 -31.45 -0.20 -29.19
C ARG A 100 -30.91 0.95 -30.05
N VAL A 101 -29.70 0.75 -30.59
CA VAL A 101 -29.17 1.61 -31.66
C VAL A 101 -29.72 1.09 -32.99
N VAL A 102 -30.43 1.95 -33.73
CA VAL A 102 -31.12 1.58 -34.96
C VAL A 102 -30.18 1.64 -36.15
N THR A 103 -29.40 2.72 -36.25
CA THR A 103 -28.38 2.91 -37.28
C THR A 103 -27.15 3.60 -36.74
N THR A 104 -26.02 3.43 -37.42
CA THR A 104 -24.74 4.07 -37.08
C THR A 104 -24.13 4.86 -38.23
N ALA A 105 -24.82 4.88 -39.39
CA ALA A 105 -24.38 5.62 -40.58
C ALA A 105 -25.59 6.22 -41.31
N PRO A 106 -25.52 7.52 -41.77
CA PRO A 106 -24.35 8.42 -41.70
C PRO A 106 -24.04 8.98 -40.32
N TYR A 107 -25.01 8.91 -39.40
CA TYR A 107 -24.88 9.22 -37.98
C TYR A 107 -25.61 8.19 -37.14
N HIS A 108 -25.48 8.25 -35.81
CA HIS A 108 -26.18 7.32 -34.93
C HIS A 108 -27.63 7.73 -34.73
N GLU A 109 -28.54 6.75 -34.75
CA GLU A 109 -29.93 6.88 -34.32
C GLU A 109 -30.25 5.80 -33.31
N ALA A 110 -30.98 6.16 -32.27
CA ALA A 110 -31.36 5.23 -31.22
C ALA A 110 -32.87 5.25 -31.00
N GLU A 111 -33.41 4.07 -30.78
CA GLU A 111 -34.77 3.90 -30.26
C GLU A 111 -34.70 4.10 -28.74
N VAL A 112 -35.47 5.04 -28.26
CA VAL A 112 -35.49 5.46 -26.87
C VAL A 112 -36.89 5.49 -26.32
N ARG A 113 -37.00 5.29 -25.00
CA ARG A 113 -38.26 5.38 -24.27
C ARG A 113 -38.16 6.46 -23.21
N LEU A 114 -39.13 7.34 -23.11
CA LEU A 114 -39.21 8.34 -22.03
C LEU A 114 -39.31 7.66 -20.66
N VAL A 115 -38.53 8.11 -19.70
CA VAL A 115 -38.53 7.60 -18.33
C VAL A 115 -39.00 8.72 -17.38
N SER A 116 -40.04 8.41 -16.60
CA SER A 116 -40.56 9.35 -15.61
C SER A 116 -39.87 9.18 -14.25
N ASP A 117 -39.73 10.29 -13.61
CA ASP A 117 -39.42 10.33 -12.18
C ASP A 117 -40.62 9.77 -11.39
N PHE A 118 -40.32 9.18 -10.22
CA PHE A 118 -41.30 8.67 -9.26
C PHE A 118 -40.99 9.12 -7.86
N GLY A 119 -41.91 8.93 -6.91
CA GLY A 119 -41.72 9.35 -5.53
C GLY A 119 -41.89 10.87 -5.32
N ILE A 120 -42.49 11.59 -6.26
CA ILE A 120 -42.71 13.05 -6.17
C ILE A 120 -43.69 13.39 -5.05
N ASP A 121 -44.65 12.52 -4.78
CA ASP A 121 -45.71 12.71 -3.77
C ASP A 121 -45.22 12.37 -2.33
N ASP A 122 -43.97 11.99 -2.15
CA ASP A 122 -43.41 11.73 -0.82
C ASP A 122 -43.41 13.03 0.01
N PRO A 123 -43.94 13.01 1.26
CA PRO A 123 -44.04 14.18 2.12
C PRO A 123 -42.69 14.87 2.39
N GLU A 124 -41.58 14.15 2.30
CA GLU A 124 -40.23 14.71 2.52
C GLU A 124 -39.70 15.51 1.32
N VAL A 125 -40.16 15.20 0.11
CA VAL A 125 -39.63 15.77 -1.12
C VAL A 125 -39.68 17.30 -1.19
N PRO A 126 -40.76 18.00 -0.83
CA PRO A 126 -40.76 19.46 -0.81
C PRO A 126 -39.72 20.08 0.13
N HIS A 127 -39.54 19.47 1.33
CA HIS A 127 -38.56 19.92 2.30
C HIS A 127 -37.12 19.68 1.85
N LEU A 128 -36.86 18.54 1.24
CA LEU A 128 -35.54 18.20 0.67
C LEU A 128 -35.16 19.15 -0.47
N ALA A 129 -36.12 19.46 -1.34
CA ALA A 129 -35.92 20.38 -2.47
C ALA A 129 -35.62 21.80 -1.98
N GLU A 130 -36.33 22.28 -0.97
CA GLU A 130 -36.08 23.60 -0.39
C GLU A 130 -34.76 23.69 0.33
N SER A 131 -34.42 22.66 1.10
CA SER A 131 -33.10 22.54 1.74
C SER A 131 -31.96 22.54 0.72
N LEU A 132 -32.11 21.77 -0.36
CA LEU A 132 -31.10 21.73 -1.43
C LEU A 132 -30.96 23.09 -2.12
N ARG A 133 -32.08 23.78 -2.38
CA ARG A 133 -32.09 25.12 -2.96
C ARG A 133 -31.34 26.12 -2.10
N THR A 134 -31.61 26.12 -0.78
CA THR A 134 -30.90 26.96 0.19
C THR A 134 -29.39 26.68 0.21
N LEU A 135 -29.00 25.42 0.33
CA LEU A 135 -27.60 25.01 0.33
C LEU A 135 -26.84 25.44 -0.94
N LEU A 136 -27.49 25.36 -2.09
CA LEU A 136 -26.87 25.77 -3.36
C LEU A 136 -26.73 27.30 -3.45
N MET A 137 -27.74 28.06 -3.01
CA MET A 137 -27.68 29.53 -2.97
C MET A 137 -26.57 30.03 -2.05
N GLU A 138 -26.33 29.34 -0.92
CA GLU A 138 -25.20 29.64 -0.03
C GLU A 138 -23.84 29.30 -0.67
N LEU A 139 -23.76 28.18 -1.42
CA LEU A 139 -22.51 27.74 -2.04
C LEU A 139 -22.07 28.68 -3.17
N VAL A 140 -23.02 29.23 -3.92
CA VAL A 140 -22.75 30.06 -5.13
C VAL A 140 -23.53 31.40 -5.08
N PRO A 141 -23.20 32.29 -4.14
CA PRO A 141 -24.01 33.50 -3.88
C PRO A 141 -23.98 34.54 -5.02
N LYS A 142 -23.00 34.43 -5.93
CA LYS A 142 -22.80 35.42 -7.02
C LYS A 142 -23.43 35.04 -8.35
N ASP A 143 -23.94 33.79 -8.49
CA ASP A 143 -24.49 33.31 -9.75
C ASP A 143 -26.00 33.62 -9.89
N LYS A 144 -26.27 34.78 -10.49
CA LYS A 144 -27.66 35.22 -10.73
C LYS A 144 -28.44 34.29 -11.67
N ALA A 145 -27.81 33.65 -12.64
CA ALA A 145 -28.46 32.79 -13.61
C ALA A 145 -28.94 31.50 -12.95
N LEU A 146 -28.12 30.89 -12.10
CA LEU A 146 -28.52 29.71 -11.31
C LEU A 146 -29.65 30.04 -10.35
N HIS A 147 -29.55 31.15 -9.62
CA HIS A 147 -30.60 31.58 -8.68
C HIS A 147 -31.93 31.81 -9.40
N GLN A 148 -31.92 32.42 -10.58
CA GLN A 148 -33.11 32.62 -11.37
C GLN A 148 -33.73 31.30 -11.85
N SER A 149 -32.89 30.36 -12.30
CA SER A 149 -33.36 29.03 -12.78
C SER A 149 -33.93 28.20 -11.63
N LEU A 150 -33.33 28.24 -10.44
CA LEU A 150 -33.83 27.55 -9.24
C LEU A 150 -35.13 28.13 -8.70
N ASN A 151 -35.30 29.43 -8.79
CA ASN A 151 -36.52 30.12 -8.32
C ASN A 151 -37.69 30.00 -9.33
N SER A 152 -37.38 29.76 -10.60
CA SER A 152 -38.42 29.60 -11.65
C SER A 152 -38.98 28.18 -11.76
N THR A 153 -38.41 27.20 -11.09
CA THR A 153 -38.86 25.79 -11.13
C THR A 153 -39.50 25.34 -9.82
N ASN A 154 -40.72 24.81 -9.88
CA ASN A 154 -41.42 24.21 -8.75
C ASN A 154 -41.31 22.68 -8.72
N ASP A 155 -40.71 22.06 -9.73
CA ASP A 155 -40.50 20.62 -9.80
C ASP A 155 -39.28 20.21 -8.96
N PRO A 156 -39.47 19.41 -7.88
CA PRO A 156 -38.38 18.96 -7.01
C PRO A 156 -37.32 18.13 -7.76
N GLY A 157 -37.71 17.31 -8.69
CA GLY A 157 -36.79 16.51 -9.50
C GLY A 157 -35.89 17.40 -10.35
N ARG A 158 -36.44 18.46 -10.89
CA ARG A 158 -35.71 19.44 -11.71
C ARG A 158 -34.76 20.30 -10.85
N VAL A 159 -35.09 20.57 -9.58
CA VAL A 159 -34.18 21.21 -8.62
C VAL A 159 -32.93 20.35 -8.43
N ALA A 160 -33.09 19.05 -8.20
CA ALA A 160 -31.97 18.13 -8.08
C ALA A 160 -31.12 18.07 -9.35
N ASP A 161 -31.73 18.06 -10.52
CA ASP A 161 -31.03 18.01 -11.81
C ASP A 161 -30.21 19.27 -12.08
N LEU A 162 -30.81 20.44 -11.84
CA LEU A 162 -30.12 21.73 -11.95
C LEU A 162 -28.93 21.81 -10.98
N ALA A 163 -29.13 21.35 -9.75
CA ALA A 163 -28.07 21.31 -8.74
C ALA A 163 -26.91 20.40 -9.18
N GLY A 164 -27.20 19.16 -9.56
CA GLY A 164 -26.21 18.18 -10.06
C GLY A 164 -25.47 18.64 -11.31
N ALA A 165 -26.16 19.38 -12.17
CA ALA A 165 -25.58 19.95 -13.39
C ALA A 165 -24.59 21.09 -13.12
N TRP A 166 -24.77 21.82 -12.01
CA TRP A 166 -23.97 22.96 -11.62
C TRP A 166 -22.74 22.60 -10.80
N LEU A 167 -22.81 21.50 -10.05
CA LEU A 167 -21.71 21.05 -9.20
C LEU A 167 -20.51 20.59 -10.03
N GLU A 168 -19.30 20.91 -9.56
CA GLU A 168 -18.05 20.32 -10.06
C GLU A 168 -17.83 18.95 -9.45
N ILE A 169 -18.53 17.97 -10.00
CA ILE A 169 -18.48 16.55 -9.60
C ILE A 169 -17.97 15.68 -10.74
N SER A 170 -17.54 14.47 -10.44
CA SER A 170 -17.06 13.50 -11.43
C SER A 170 -18.17 13.05 -12.38
N ASP A 171 -17.79 12.53 -13.56
CA ASP A 171 -18.76 11.99 -14.53
C ASP A 171 -19.54 10.79 -13.96
N ASP A 172 -18.94 10.01 -13.05
CA ASP A 172 -19.61 8.88 -12.40
C ASP A 172 -20.66 9.36 -11.38
N GLU A 173 -20.34 10.34 -10.55
CA GLU A 173 -21.31 10.96 -9.63
C GLU A 173 -22.46 11.61 -10.41
N ARG A 174 -22.17 12.27 -11.53
CA ARG A 174 -23.19 12.88 -12.39
C ARG A 174 -24.07 11.84 -13.08
N ALA A 175 -23.49 10.69 -13.43
CA ALA A 175 -24.25 9.57 -13.95
C ALA A 175 -25.18 8.95 -12.90
N GLU A 176 -24.75 8.87 -11.67
CA GLU A 176 -25.56 8.39 -10.55
C GLU A 176 -26.79 9.29 -10.34
N VAL A 177 -26.61 10.62 -10.40
CA VAL A 177 -27.72 11.59 -10.37
C VAL A 177 -28.68 11.37 -11.55
N LEU A 178 -28.15 11.14 -12.77
CA LEU A 178 -28.97 10.88 -13.96
C LEU A 178 -29.78 9.60 -13.83
N HIS A 179 -29.20 8.54 -13.27
CA HIS A 179 -29.82 7.22 -13.17
C HIS A 179 -30.81 7.10 -12.01
N THR A 180 -30.74 7.97 -11.01
CA THR A 180 -31.62 7.94 -9.85
C THR A 180 -32.99 8.56 -10.20
N LEU A 181 -33.98 7.69 -10.40
CA LEU A 181 -35.33 8.09 -10.83
C LEU A 181 -36.22 8.43 -9.65
N ASP A 182 -35.97 7.90 -8.46
CA ASP A 182 -36.64 8.27 -7.23
C ASP A 182 -36.22 9.68 -6.81
N VAL A 183 -37.15 10.62 -6.74
CA VAL A 183 -36.88 12.04 -6.52
C VAL A 183 -36.34 12.29 -5.12
N ALA A 184 -36.87 11.60 -4.10
CA ALA A 184 -36.37 11.77 -2.73
C ALA A 184 -34.91 11.31 -2.59
N THR A 185 -34.58 10.15 -3.15
CA THR A 185 -33.22 9.60 -3.17
C THR A 185 -32.26 10.50 -3.95
N ARG A 186 -32.68 11.03 -5.11
CA ARG A 186 -31.89 11.94 -5.93
C ARG A 186 -31.59 13.26 -5.20
N LEU A 187 -32.57 13.82 -4.50
CA LEU A 187 -32.39 15.04 -3.70
C LEU A 187 -31.38 14.82 -2.57
N ARG A 188 -31.46 13.69 -1.84
CA ARG A 188 -30.50 13.34 -0.79
C ARG A 188 -29.09 13.12 -1.37
N LEU A 189 -28.98 12.43 -2.50
CA LEU A 189 -27.70 12.21 -3.19
C LEU A 189 -27.04 13.55 -3.54
N VAL A 190 -27.79 14.45 -4.19
CA VAL A 190 -27.27 15.75 -4.62
C VAL A 190 -26.94 16.65 -3.41
N ALA A 191 -27.73 16.60 -2.35
CA ALA A 191 -27.43 17.33 -1.10
C ALA A 191 -26.11 16.85 -0.48
N GLY A 192 -25.82 15.55 -0.49
CA GLY A 192 -24.53 14.99 -0.06
C GLY A 192 -23.36 15.48 -0.92
N LEU A 193 -23.56 15.56 -2.23
CA LEU A 193 -22.56 16.09 -3.17
C LEU A 193 -22.29 17.59 -2.94
N VAL A 194 -23.32 18.40 -2.65
CA VAL A 194 -23.18 19.81 -2.29
C VAL A 194 -22.31 19.96 -1.05
N GLN A 195 -22.58 19.16 -0.01
CA GLN A 195 -21.79 19.19 1.23
C GLN A 195 -20.32 18.82 1.01
N LYS A 196 -20.07 17.80 0.16
CA LYS A 196 -18.71 17.39 -0.23
C LYS A 196 -17.95 18.52 -0.94
N VAL A 197 -18.58 19.18 -1.90
CA VAL A 197 -17.99 20.32 -2.64
C VAL A 197 -17.75 21.51 -1.71
N ARG A 198 -18.69 21.81 -0.79
CA ARG A 198 -18.54 22.85 0.22
C ARG A 198 -17.35 22.61 1.14
N ALA A 199 -17.21 21.40 1.69
CA ALA A 199 -16.08 21.03 2.53
C ALA A 199 -14.74 21.17 1.79
N GLY A 200 -14.70 20.77 0.50
CA GLY A 200 -13.52 20.97 -0.36
C GLY A 200 -13.19 22.45 -0.59
N ALA A 201 -14.21 23.29 -0.79
CA ALA A 201 -14.02 24.74 -0.98
C ALA A 201 -13.54 25.44 0.31
N GLU A 202 -14.08 25.05 1.48
CA GLU A 202 -13.63 25.56 2.77
C GLU A 202 -12.17 25.17 3.06
N LEU A 203 -11.77 23.94 2.72
CA LEU A 203 -10.38 23.49 2.87
C LEU A 203 -9.43 24.27 1.94
N ARG A 204 -9.81 24.47 0.67
CA ARG A 204 -9.04 25.31 -0.28
C ARG A 204 -8.91 26.75 0.24
N SER A 205 -10.00 27.34 0.74
CA SER A 205 -9.98 28.69 1.30
C SER A 205 -9.06 28.81 2.52
N LYS A 206 -9.01 27.79 3.38
CA LYS A 206 -8.05 27.75 4.51
C LYS A 206 -6.62 27.67 4.01
N ILE A 207 -6.34 26.76 3.05
CA ILE A 207 -5.01 26.61 2.43
C ILE A 207 -4.61 27.93 1.75
N ASP A 208 -5.48 28.56 0.95
CA ASP A 208 -5.20 29.84 0.30
C ASP A 208 -4.96 30.97 1.31
N SER A 209 -5.66 30.96 2.44
CA SER A 209 -5.43 31.94 3.50
C SER A 209 -4.10 31.73 4.23
N GLU A 210 -3.69 30.47 4.44
CA GLU A 210 -2.39 30.11 5.00
C GLU A 210 -1.26 30.43 4.02
N VAL A 211 -1.44 30.09 2.74
CA VAL A 211 -0.48 30.42 1.67
C VAL A 211 -0.34 31.95 1.54
N ARG A 212 -1.44 32.71 1.58
CA ARG A 212 -1.36 34.18 1.56
C ARG A 212 -0.67 34.75 2.80
N LYS A 213 -0.91 34.20 3.99
CA LYS A 213 -0.17 34.54 5.21
C LYS A 213 1.31 34.23 5.06
N SER A 214 1.65 33.02 4.59
CA SER A 214 3.02 32.60 4.34
C SER A 214 3.70 33.48 3.28
N ILE A 215 3.01 33.84 2.19
CA ILE A 215 3.54 34.76 1.16
C ILE A 215 3.72 36.16 1.75
N HIS A 216 2.80 36.64 2.60
CA HIS A 216 2.93 37.96 3.22
C HIS A 216 4.05 37.99 4.27
N GLU A 217 4.22 36.91 5.04
CA GLU A 217 5.36 36.72 5.94
C GLU A 217 6.67 36.62 5.15
N SER A 218 6.70 35.86 4.06
CA SER A 218 7.88 35.76 3.17
C SER A 218 8.19 37.08 2.50
N GLN A 219 7.18 37.85 2.06
CA GLN A 219 7.41 39.20 1.51
C GLN A 219 7.92 40.19 2.56
N LYS A 220 7.36 40.13 3.79
CA LYS A 220 7.85 40.92 4.92
C LYS A 220 9.27 40.51 5.30
N GLU A 221 9.56 39.24 5.35
CA GLU A 221 10.90 38.70 5.59
C GLU A 221 11.88 39.09 4.46
N ALA A 222 11.44 38.99 3.19
CA ALA A 222 12.23 39.45 2.04
C ALA A 222 12.49 40.97 2.10
N MET A 223 11.49 41.78 2.50
CA MET A 223 11.66 43.21 2.68
C MET A 223 12.58 43.55 3.85
N LEU A 224 12.45 42.82 4.97
CA LEU A 224 13.35 42.93 6.12
C LEU A 224 14.76 42.49 5.76
N ARG A 225 14.91 41.38 4.99
CA ARG A 225 16.20 40.94 4.45
C ARG A 225 16.79 41.96 3.46
N GLN A 226 15.95 42.61 2.66
CA GLN A 226 16.40 43.66 1.76
C GLN A 226 16.85 44.92 2.53
N GLN A 227 16.11 45.28 3.59
CA GLN A 227 16.54 46.38 4.49
C GLN A 227 17.80 46.00 5.26
N LEU A 228 17.91 44.75 5.73
CA LEU A 228 19.11 44.25 6.40
C LEU A 228 20.31 44.22 5.47
N ARG A 229 20.13 43.80 4.19
CA ARG A 229 21.14 43.89 3.14
C ARG A 229 21.54 45.33 2.81
N ALA A 230 20.57 46.24 2.75
CA ALA A 230 20.86 47.66 2.57
C ALA A 230 21.68 48.22 3.73
N ILE A 231 21.35 47.88 4.96
CA ILE A 231 22.09 48.25 6.18
C ILE A 231 23.44 47.57 6.22
N GLN A 232 23.54 46.27 5.88
CA GLN A 232 24.81 45.53 5.75
C GLN A 232 25.72 46.12 4.68
N LYS A 233 25.13 46.54 3.53
CA LYS A 233 25.87 47.23 2.45
C LYS A 233 26.37 48.62 2.87
N GLU A 234 25.61 49.37 3.70
CA GLU A 234 26.05 50.62 4.32
C GLU A 234 27.11 50.41 5.40
N LEU A 235 27.11 49.25 6.08
CA LEU A 235 28.05 48.86 7.13
C LEU A 235 29.30 48.15 6.56
N GLY A 236 29.37 47.91 5.23
CA GLY A 236 30.47 47.18 4.58
C GLY A 236 30.46 45.65 4.83
N GLU A 237 29.40 45.13 5.41
CA GLU A 237 29.15 43.70 5.63
C GLU A 237 28.24 43.17 4.52
N GLY A 238 28.78 42.85 3.35
CA GLY A 238 27.96 42.50 2.18
C GLY A 238 28.39 41.22 1.47
N GLU A 239 27.93 41.09 0.27
CA GLU A 239 28.08 39.96 -0.68
C GLU A 239 29.54 39.56 -0.96
N ASP A 240 30.51 40.46 -0.73
CA ASP A 240 31.94 40.16 -0.82
C ASP A 240 32.40 39.24 0.33
N ASP A 241 31.78 39.34 1.50
CA ASP A 241 32.13 38.50 2.67
C ASP A 241 31.65 37.04 2.46
N GLU A 242 30.49 36.83 1.85
CA GLU A 242 29.99 35.46 1.51
C GLU A 242 30.89 34.79 0.45
N LEU A 243 31.39 35.56 -0.53
CA LEU A 243 32.31 35.05 -1.55
C LEU A 243 33.69 34.73 -0.93
N GLU A 244 34.19 35.59 -0.04
CA GLU A 244 35.43 35.35 0.70
C GLU A 244 35.32 34.15 1.63
N GLN A 245 34.21 33.97 2.34
CA GLN A 245 33.97 32.79 3.15
C GLN A 245 33.90 31.50 2.32
N LEU A 246 33.22 31.53 1.17
CA LEU A 246 33.19 30.40 0.25
C LEU A 246 34.58 30.06 -0.28
N ARG A 247 35.35 31.08 -0.67
CA ARG A 247 36.73 30.93 -1.11
C ARG A 247 37.62 30.36 -0.02
N ALA A 248 37.56 30.90 1.17
CA ALA A 248 38.35 30.39 2.32
C ALA A 248 37.99 28.92 2.66
N LYS A 249 36.69 28.56 2.56
CA LYS A 249 36.22 27.20 2.72
C LYS A 249 36.78 26.25 1.66
N LEU A 250 36.80 26.68 0.39
CA LEU A 250 37.30 25.86 -0.72
C LEU A 250 38.86 25.77 -0.66
N GLU A 251 39.55 26.82 -0.28
CA GLU A 251 41.02 26.83 -0.13
C GLU A 251 41.52 26.00 1.07
N ALA A 252 40.67 25.86 2.10
CA ALA A 252 41.00 25.06 3.26
C ALA A 252 40.84 23.56 3.04
N LYS A 253 40.20 23.14 1.89
CA LYS A 253 39.90 21.78 1.59
C LYS A 253 40.84 21.18 0.54
N GLU A 254 41.25 19.92 0.77
CA GLU A 254 42.03 19.17 -0.20
C GLU A 254 41.11 18.53 -1.27
N PHE A 255 41.32 18.90 -2.52
CA PHE A 255 40.57 18.34 -3.64
C PHE A 255 41.44 17.44 -4.52
N PRO A 256 40.85 16.36 -5.11
CA PRO A 256 41.50 15.64 -6.19
C PRO A 256 41.84 16.58 -7.36
N PRO A 257 42.90 16.32 -8.14
CA PRO A 257 43.36 17.25 -9.18
C PRO A 257 42.32 17.58 -10.27
N HIS A 258 41.41 16.68 -10.56
CA HIS A 258 40.33 16.93 -11.52
C HIS A 258 39.23 17.84 -10.95
N VAL A 259 38.94 17.75 -9.65
CA VAL A 259 37.99 18.60 -8.94
C VAL A 259 38.58 20.00 -8.75
N GLN A 260 39.84 20.10 -8.31
CA GLN A 260 40.52 21.38 -8.11
C GLN A 260 40.45 22.27 -9.35
N ARG A 261 40.74 21.69 -10.52
CA ARG A 261 40.66 22.42 -11.80
C ARG A 261 39.27 23.01 -12.10
N VAL A 262 38.22 22.31 -11.68
CA VAL A 262 36.85 22.78 -11.86
C VAL A 262 36.50 23.84 -10.82
N VAL A 263 36.91 23.65 -9.56
CA VAL A 263 36.76 24.67 -8.50
C VAL A 263 37.41 25.97 -8.90
N ASP A 264 38.68 25.96 -9.36
CA ASP A 264 39.42 27.15 -9.75
C ASP A 264 38.72 27.86 -10.93
N ARG A 265 38.25 27.10 -11.92
CA ARG A 265 37.56 27.65 -13.08
C ARG A 265 36.22 28.30 -12.69
N GLU A 266 35.37 27.60 -11.95
CA GLU A 266 34.06 28.10 -11.58
C GLU A 266 34.13 29.22 -10.56
N LEU A 267 35.14 29.22 -9.66
CA LEU A 267 35.41 30.32 -8.74
C LEU A 267 35.82 31.59 -9.50
N SER A 268 36.77 31.49 -10.43
CA SER A 268 37.16 32.61 -11.30
C SER A 268 35.99 33.16 -12.14
N ARG A 269 35.10 32.26 -12.56
CA ARG A 269 33.88 32.65 -13.28
C ARG A 269 32.91 33.38 -12.35
N LEU A 270 32.70 32.90 -11.13
CA LEU A 270 31.85 33.54 -10.12
C LEU A 270 32.35 34.95 -9.78
N GLU A 271 33.67 35.14 -9.62
CA GLU A 271 34.28 36.42 -9.35
C GLU A 271 34.08 37.43 -10.49
N SER A 272 33.98 36.96 -11.74
CA SER A 272 33.77 37.79 -12.93
C SER A 272 32.30 38.18 -13.20
N LEU A 273 31.35 37.51 -12.56
CA LEU A 273 29.92 37.70 -12.77
C LEU A 273 29.31 38.65 -11.73
N PRO A 274 28.42 39.58 -12.16
CA PRO A 274 27.64 40.37 -11.20
C PRO A 274 26.82 39.48 -10.29
N ALA A 275 26.91 39.71 -8.99
CA ALA A 275 26.25 38.87 -7.96
C ALA A 275 24.73 38.69 -8.13
N GLN A 276 24.07 39.64 -8.80
CA GLN A 276 22.61 39.64 -9.05
C GLN A 276 22.18 38.76 -10.23
N GLN A 277 23.09 38.18 -10.98
CA GLN A 277 22.76 37.28 -12.09
C GLN A 277 22.33 35.90 -11.54
N ALA A 278 21.29 35.34 -12.13
CA ALA A 278 20.81 33.99 -11.78
C ALA A 278 21.92 32.94 -11.90
N GLU A 279 22.82 33.12 -12.87
CA GLU A 279 23.96 32.25 -13.10
C GLU A 279 24.94 32.24 -11.92
N ALA A 280 25.24 33.41 -11.33
CA ALA A 280 26.09 33.49 -10.14
C ALA A 280 25.56 32.67 -8.96
N SER A 281 24.23 32.70 -8.73
CA SER A 281 23.59 31.90 -7.70
C SER A 281 23.70 30.39 -7.99
N VAL A 282 23.64 29.96 -9.25
CA VAL A 282 23.79 28.55 -9.64
C VAL A 282 25.23 28.09 -9.40
N ILE A 283 26.23 28.91 -9.83
CA ILE A 283 27.66 28.58 -9.63
C ILE A 283 27.98 28.55 -8.13
N ARG A 284 27.47 29.49 -7.34
CA ARG A 284 27.70 29.54 -5.89
C ARG A 284 27.20 28.24 -5.22
N ARG A 285 25.94 27.84 -5.45
CA ARG A 285 25.38 26.59 -4.91
C ARG A 285 26.17 25.36 -5.35
N TYR A 286 26.68 25.37 -6.55
CA TYR A 286 27.50 24.29 -7.07
C TYR A 286 28.84 24.19 -6.33
N LEU A 287 29.53 25.33 -6.14
CA LEU A 287 30.78 25.41 -5.39
C LEU A 287 30.57 25.08 -3.88
N GLU A 288 29.46 25.51 -3.29
CA GLU A 288 29.07 25.15 -1.93
C GLU A 288 28.89 23.62 -1.82
N LEU A 289 28.20 22.98 -2.77
CA LEU A 289 28.06 21.53 -2.79
C LEU A 289 29.42 20.83 -2.89
N ILE A 290 30.30 21.28 -3.79
CA ILE A 290 31.67 20.72 -3.92
C ILE A 290 32.43 20.87 -2.59
N GLY A 291 32.33 22.05 -1.96
CA GLY A 291 32.95 22.34 -0.68
C GLY A 291 32.39 21.52 0.49
N ASP A 292 31.09 21.10 0.41
CA ASP A 292 30.46 20.29 1.42
C ASP A 292 30.76 18.77 1.29
N LEU A 293 31.14 18.32 0.09
CA LEU A 293 31.36 16.91 -0.20
C LEU A 293 32.69 16.42 0.42
N PRO A 294 32.73 15.23 1.02
CA PRO A 294 33.95 14.65 1.57
C PRO A 294 34.79 14.02 0.47
N TRP A 295 35.77 14.73 -0.04
CA TRP A 295 36.67 14.22 -1.08
C TRP A 295 37.80 13.36 -0.51
N THR A 296 38.30 13.70 0.66
CA THR A 296 39.45 13.08 1.31
C THR A 296 39.21 12.75 2.80
N GLU A 297 38.22 13.38 3.40
CA GLU A 297 37.90 13.23 4.82
C GLU A 297 37.42 11.80 5.13
N ARG A 298 38.06 11.15 6.10
CA ARG A 298 37.78 9.76 6.50
C ARG A 298 37.62 9.63 8.00
N VAL A 299 36.91 8.60 8.41
CA VAL A 299 36.95 8.11 9.80
C VAL A 299 38.01 7.03 9.88
N ASP A 300 39.05 7.29 10.63
CA ASP A 300 40.17 6.35 10.82
C ASP A 300 39.90 5.41 12.05
N THR A 301 38.83 4.63 11.94
CA THR A 301 38.54 3.61 12.95
C THR A 301 38.73 2.22 12.36
N HIS A 302 39.46 1.37 13.08
CA HIS A 302 39.70 -0.02 12.74
C HIS A 302 39.18 -0.91 13.89
N PRO A 303 37.83 -1.07 14.03
CA PRO A 303 37.30 -1.88 15.12
C PRO A 303 37.77 -3.31 15.00
N SER A 304 37.99 -3.96 16.13
CA SER A 304 38.19 -5.41 16.13
C SER A 304 36.88 -6.11 15.74
N ILE A 305 36.98 -7.34 15.24
CA ILE A 305 35.76 -8.14 14.95
C ILE A 305 34.99 -8.42 16.25
N ASP A 306 35.75 -8.52 17.38
CA ASP A 306 35.18 -8.72 18.72
C ASP A 306 34.35 -7.50 19.16
N ASP A 307 34.79 -6.27 18.83
CA ASP A 307 34.06 -5.05 19.17
C ASP A 307 32.72 -5.01 18.38
N VAL A 308 32.76 -5.36 17.08
CA VAL A 308 31.55 -5.44 16.26
C VAL A 308 30.60 -6.52 16.79
N SER A 309 31.16 -7.68 17.18
CA SER A 309 30.38 -8.76 17.79
C SER A 309 29.69 -8.30 19.06
N ALA A 310 30.43 -7.63 19.96
CA ALA A 310 29.92 -7.14 21.23
C ALA A 310 28.74 -6.15 21.05
N VAL A 311 28.83 -5.22 20.09
CA VAL A 311 27.75 -4.27 19.77
C VAL A 311 26.53 -5.00 19.21
N LEU A 312 26.73 -5.93 18.27
CA LEU A 312 25.64 -6.73 17.72
C LEU A 312 24.92 -7.56 18.78
N GLU A 313 25.66 -8.14 19.74
CA GLU A 313 25.09 -8.90 20.86
C GLU A 313 24.34 -8.00 21.86
N ALA A 314 24.84 -6.80 22.12
CA ALA A 314 24.20 -5.85 23.02
C ALA A 314 22.90 -5.29 22.45
N ASP A 315 22.84 -5.04 21.14
CA ASP A 315 21.71 -4.37 20.49
C ASP A 315 20.62 -5.33 19.98
N HIS A 316 20.97 -6.60 19.71
CA HIS A 316 20.09 -7.56 19.06
C HIS A 316 20.05 -8.90 19.79
N PHE A 317 18.85 -9.31 20.17
CA PHE A 317 18.61 -10.63 20.75
C PHE A 317 18.48 -11.69 19.65
N GLY A 318 19.14 -12.83 19.82
CA GLY A 318 19.14 -13.93 18.83
C GLY A 318 19.81 -13.52 17.52
N LEU A 319 19.30 -14.00 16.41
CA LEU A 319 19.82 -13.73 15.06
C LEU A 319 21.26 -14.21 14.82
N GLU A 320 21.66 -15.32 15.43
CA GLU A 320 23.05 -15.83 15.46
C GLU A 320 23.65 -15.96 14.05
N GLU A 321 22.91 -16.56 13.12
CA GLU A 321 23.36 -16.74 11.74
C GLU A 321 23.53 -15.38 11.02
N VAL A 322 22.60 -14.45 11.26
CA VAL A 322 22.68 -13.10 10.68
C VAL A 322 23.90 -12.35 11.21
N LYS A 323 24.14 -12.39 12.51
CA LYS A 323 25.30 -11.77 13.15
C LYS A 323 26.60 -12.38 12.63
N LYS A 324 26.66 -13.70 12.53
CA LYS A 324 27.82 -14.44 11.99
C LYS A 324 28.12 -13.98 10.55
N ARG A 325 27.11 -13.92 9.67
CA ARG A 325 27.29 -13.46 8.29
C ARG A 325 27.77 -12.03 8.20
N ILE A 326 27.26 -11.15 9.06
CA ILE A 326 27.74 -9.75 9.15
C ILE A 326 29.21 -9.73 9.58
N LEU A 327 29.60 -10.52 10.59
CA LEU A 327 30.97 -10.60 11.05
C LEU A 327 31.93 -11.16 10.01
N GLU A 328 31.51 -12.19 9.25
CA GLU A 328 32.28 -12.76 8.15
C GLU A 328 32.52 -11.69 7.06
N HIS A 329 31.49 -10.92 6.70
CA HIS A 329 31.61 -9.82 5.73
C HIS A 329 32.55 -8.72 6.24
N MET A 330 32.42 -8.31 7.49
CA MET A 330 33.31 -7.31 8.11
C MET A 330 34.76 -7.81 8.19
N ALA A 331 34.96 -9.12 8.41
CA ALA A 331 36.30 -9.72 8.41
C ALA A 331 36.94 -9.67 7.01
N VAL A 332 36.21 -9.93 5.97
CA VAL A 332 36.69 -9.79 4.57
C VAL A 332 37.11 -8.36 4.28
N LEU A 333 36.26 -7.36 4.63
CA LEU A 333 36.58 -5.94 4.46
C LEU A 333 37.85 -5.52 5.22
N LYS A 334 38.09 -6.12 6.39
CA LYS A 334 39.31 -5.85 7.18
C LYS A 334 40.56 -6.48 6.58
N LEU A 335 40.48 -7.71 6.09
CA LEU A 335 41.61 -8.46 5.55
C LEU A 335 42.00 -8.03 4.15
N ALA A 336 41.04 -7.59 3.37
CA ALA A 336 41.20 -7.18 1.97
C ALA A 336 40.42 -5.86 1.70
N PRO A 337 40.98 -4.73 2.19
CA PRO A 337 40.29 -3.42 2.01
C PRO A 337 40.04 -3.06 0.55
N ASP A 338 40.88 -3.55 -0.35
CA ASP A 338 40.75 -3.38 -1.80
C ASP A 338 39.85 -4.44 -2.46
N ALA A 339 39.43 -5.45 -1.72
CA ALA A 339 38.48 -6.43 -2.23
C ALA A 339 37.12 -5.75 -2.39
N ARG A 340 36.76 -5.52 -3.62
CA ARG A 340 35.47 -4.96 -4.01
C ARG A 340 34.40 -6.03 -3.77
N GLY A 341 33.84 -6.03 -2.55
CA GLY A 341 32.93 -7.07 -2.08
C GLY A 341 31.50 -6.93 -2.61
N THR A 342 30.76 -8.00 -2.45
CA THR A 342 29.31 -8.01 -2.55
C THR A 342 28.70 -7.08 -1.50
N ILE A 343 27.52 -6.53 -1.79
CA ILE A 343 26.84 -5.59 -0.91
C ILE A 343 25.89 -6.37 -0.02
N LEU A 344 25.92 -6.13 1.29
CA LEU A 344 25.00 -6.77 2.22
C LEU A 344 23.55 -6.35 1.94
N CYS A 345 22.68 -7.32 1.76
CA CYS A 345 21.24 -7.12 1.64
C CYS A 345 20.51 -7.83 2.77
N LEU A 346 19.95 -7.05 3.70
CA LEU A 346 19.12 -7.55 4.77
C LEU A 346 17.68 -7.72 4.26
N ALA A 347 17.27 -8.95 4.00
CA ALA A 347 15.96 -9.30 3.45
C ALA A 347 15.05 -9.90 4.51
N GLY A 348 13.76 -9.54 4.53
CA GLY A 348 12.81 -10.13 5.46
C GLY A 348 11.60 -9.24 5.77
N PRO A 349 10.66 -9.72 6.58
CA PRO A 349 9.44 -8.98 6.89
C PRO A 349 9.72 -7.66 7.62
N PRO A 350 8.76 -6.70 7.60
CA PRO A 350 8.93 -5.44 8.28
C PRO A 350 9.02 -5.61 9.81
N GLY A 351 9.91 -4.82 10.44
CA GLY A 351 10.05 -4.80 11.90
C GLY A 351 10.92 -5.90 12.51
N VAL A 352 11.69 -6.65 11.71
CA VAL A 352 12.63 -7.67 12.20
C VAL A 352 14.03 -7.12 12.54
N GLY A 353 14.23 -5.80 12.44
CA GLY A 353 15.50 -5.19 12.85
C GLY A 353 16.48 -4.87 11.72
N LYS A 354 16.09 -4.95 10.44
CA LYS A 354 17.01 -4.68 9.30
C LYS A 354 17.77 -3.36 9.42
N THR A 355 17.05 -2.27 9.64
CA THR A 355 17.65 -0.93 9.76
C THR A 355 18.43 -0.75 11.07
N SER A 356 18.01 -1.40 12.15
CA SER A 356 18.76 -1.36 13.42
C SER A 356 20.06 -2.15 13.36
N LEU A 357 20.10 -3.29 12.66
CA LEU A 357 21.34 -4.02 12.39
C LEU A 357 22.36 -3.16 11.62
N ALA A 358 21.89 -2.45 10.59
CA ALA A 358 22.75 -1.52 9.86
C ALA A 358 23.26 -0.37 10.75
N GLN A 359 22.43 0.12 11.68
CA GLN A 359 22.86 1.12 12.69
C GLN A 359 23.94 0.55 13.61
N SER A 360 23.75 -0.66 14.14
CA SER A 360 24.74 -1.28 15.01
C SER A 360 26.07 -1.54 14.31
N VAL A 361 26.06 -1.87 13.01
CA VAL A 361 27.28 -1.97 12.21
C VAL A 361 27.98 -0.59 12.08
N ALA A 362 27.20 0.48 11.85
CA ALA A 362 27.75 1.83 11.78
C ALA A 362 28.34 2.28 13.12
N ASP A 363 27.62 2.06 14.21
CA ASP A 363 28.05 2.40 15.57
C ASP A 363 29.33 1.64 15.95
N ALA A 364 29.36 0.33 15.67
CA ALA A 364 30.53 -0.52 15.93
C ALA A 364 31.77 -0.13 15.11
N THR A 365 31.57 0.37 13.90
CA THR A 365 32.64 0.84 13.02
C THR A 365 33.01 2.30 13.26
N GLY A 366 32.25 3.03 14.09
CA GLY A 366 32.44 4.46 14.32
C GLY A 366 32.17 5.32 13.08
N ARG A 367 31.53 4.76 12.05
CA ARG A 367 31.21 5.46 10.80
C ARG A 367 29.82 6.10 10.88
N PRO A 368 29.66 7.35 10.38
CA PRO A 368 28.34 7.94 10.30
C PRO A 368 27.43 7.14 9.38
N LEU A 369 26.16 7.00 9.79
CA LEU A 369 25.15 6.33 9.01
C LEU A 369 24.23 7.33 8.35
N GLU A 370 24.04 7.19 7.02
CA GLU A 370 23.03 7.91 6.27
C GLU A 370 22.03 6.94 5.63
N ARG A 371 20.77 7.33 5.66
CA ARG A 371 19.68 6.51 5.11
C ARG A 371 19.15 7.12 3.82
N VAL A 372 19.18 6.33 2.75
CA VAL A 372 18.61 6.65 1.44
C VAL A 372 17.34 5.82 1.25
N ALA A 373 16.17 6.44 1.40
CA ALA A 373 14.90 5.77 1.16
C ALA A 373 14.65 5.66 -0.34
N LEU A 374 14.58 4.43 -0.87
CA LEU A 374 14.34 4.15 -2.28
C LEU A 374 12.90 3.72 -2.57
N GLY A 375 12.10 3.49 -1.53
CA GLY A 375 10.70 3.14 -1.68
C GLY A 375 9.89 4.23 -2.39
N GLY A 376 9.30 3.89 -3.54
CA GLY A 376 8.49 4.82 -4.34
C GLY A 376 9.24 5.65 -5.38
N VAL A 377 10.58 5.53 -5.45
CA VAL A 377 11.41 6.16 -6.48
C VAL A 377 11.05 5.56 -7.85
N ARG A 378 10.82 6.43 -8.84
CA ARG A 378 10.45 6.06 -10.21
C ARG A 378 11.26 6.77 -11.28
N ASP A 379 12.03 7.77 -10.90
CA ASP A 379 12.85 8.59 -11.78
C ASP A 379 14.34 8.34 -11.47
N GLU A 380 15.11 8.02 -12.50
CA GLU A 380 16.56 7.88 -12.41
C GLU A 380 17.24 9.13 -11.83
N ALA A 381 16.69 10.31 -12.12
CA ALA A 381 17.22 11.59 -11.64
C ALA A 381 17.15 11.72 -10.10
N GLU A 382 16.31 10.96 -9.41
CA GLU A 382 16.35 10.94 -7.94
C GLU A 382 17.61 10.27 -7.39
N VAL A 383 18.20 9.31 -8.12
CA VAL A 383 19.44 8.63 -7.75
C VAL A 383 20.66 9.41 -8.23
N ARG A 384 20.66 9.80 -9.52
CA ARG A 384 21.79 10.43 -10.22
C ARG A 384 21.77 11.95 -10.28
N GLY A 385 20.72 12.59 -9.76
CA GLY A 385 20.57 14.04 -9.84
C GLY A 385 20.03 14.56 -11.17
N HIS A 386 19.61 15.80 -11.18
CA HIS A 386 19.13 16.52 -12.37
C HIS A 386 20.27 17.35 -12.97
N ARG A 387 20.30 17.50 -14.30
CA ARG A 387 21.28 18.37 -14.94
C ARG A 387 21.16 19.80 -14.42
N ARG A 388 22.28 20.39 -14.02
CA ARG A 388 22.40 21.71 -13.39
C ARG A 388 21.75 22.86 -14.18
N THR A 389 21.55 22.69 -15.48
CA THR A 389 20.93 23.69 -16.36
C THR A 389 19.41 23.86 -16.17
N TYR A 390 18.76 22.96 -15.45
CA TYR A 390 17.32 23.07 -15.18
C TYR A 390 17.04 23.89 -13.93
N VAL A 391 15.99 24.71 -13.98
CA VAL A 391 15.52 25.45 -12.79
C VAL A 391 15.00 24.45 -11.75
N GLY A 392 15.53 24.51 -10.52
CA GLY A 392 15.18 23.58 -9.48
C GLY A 392 15.97 22.26 -9.48
N ALA A 393 17.02 22.14 -10.30
CA ALA A 393 17.91 20.98 -10.29
C ALA A 393 18.51 20.74 -8.90
N LEU A 394 18.56 19.47 -8.50
CA LEU A 394 19.13 19.01 -7.24
C LEU A 394 20.08 17.83 -7.50
N PRO A 395 21.13 17.67 -6.69
CA PRO A 395 21.97 16.48 -6.72
C PRO A 395 21.19 15.25 -6.33
N GLY A 396 21.62 14.07 -6.77
CA GLY A 396 21.05 12.80 -6.46
C GLY A 396 21.08 12.46 -4.97
N ARG A 397 20.27 11.51 -4.59
CA ARG A 397 20.15 11.07 -3.18
C ARG A 397 21.46 10.52 -2.63
N ILE A 398 22.28 9.87 -3.46
CA ILE A 398 23.59 9.33 -3.05
C ILE A 398 24.56 10.46 -2.71
N ILE A 399 24.74 11.44 -3.61
CA ILE A 399 25.59 12.60 -3.36
C ILE A 399 25.10 13.42 -2.16
N ASN A 400 23.78 13.56 -1.99
CA ASN A 400 23.23 14.19 -0.80
C ASN A 400 23.51 13.41 0.49
N ALA A 401 23.50 12.08 0.46
CA ALA A 401 23.89 11.25 1.60
C ALA A 401 25.37 11.43 1.94
N MET A 402 26.25 11.42 0.93
CA MET A 402 27.67 11.69 1.13
C MET A 402 27.94 13.06 1.74
N ARG A 403 27.22 14.10 1.27
CA ARG A 403 27.31 15.45 1.84
C ARG A 403 26.94 15.49 3.32
N LYS A 404 25.85 14.80 3.70
CA LYS A 404 25.39 14.74 5.10
C LYS A 404 26.32 13.95 6.00
N ALA A 405 26.85 12.86 5.49
CA ALA A 405 27.80 12.01 6.21
C ALA A 405 29.12 12.75 6.52
N GLY A 406 29.55 13.64 5.64
CA GLY A 406 30.77 14.45 5.80
C GLY A 406 32.08 13.67 5.77
N VAL A 407 32.04 12.37 5.47
CA VAL A 407 33.19 11.46 5.35
C VAL A 407 33.10 10.61 4.11
N LYS A 408 34.26 10.18 3.57
CA LYS A 408 34.34 9.39 2.34
C LYS A 408 33.91 7.92 2.55
N ASN A 409 34.02 7.42 3.77
CA ASN A 409 33.74 6.03 4.14
C ASN A 409 32.55 5.85 5.10
N PRO A 410 31.38 6.46 4.83
CA PRO A 410 30.21 6.30 5.67
C PRO A 410 29.56 4.91 5.49
N VAL A 411 28.58 4.60 6.34
CA VAL A 411 27.61 3.54 6.09
C VAL A 411 26.39 4.16 5.43
N ILE A 412 26.01 3.70 4.25
CA ILE A 412 24.80 4.15 3.56
C ILE A 412 23.79 3.01 3.50
N VAL A 413 22.64 3.21 4.14
CA VAL A 413 21.52 2.27 4.09
C VAL A 413 20.61 2.60 2.92
N LEU A 414 20.53 1.70 1.95
CA LEU A 414 19.62 1.74 0.83
C LEU A 414 18.31 1.05 1.24
N ASP A 415 17.33 1.84 1.68
CA ASP A 415 16.14 1.29 2.31
C ASP A 415 15.01 1.03 1.31
N GLU A 416 14.40 -0.15 1.44
CA GLU A 416 13.28 -0.61 0.61
C GLU A 416 13.61 -0.68 -0.91
N VAL A 417 14.73 -1.29 -1.27
CA VAL A 417 15.15 -1.45 -2.68
C VAL A 417 14.14 -2.22 -3.53
N ASP A 418 13.35 -3.10 -2.90
CA ASP A 418 12.27 -3.87 -3.54
C ASP A 418 11.02 -3.04 -3.90
N LYS A 419 10.96 -1.78 -3.47
CA LYS A 419 9.83 -0.88 -3.72
C LYS A 419 10.13 0.20 -4.76
N MET A 420 11.27 0.13 -5.43
CA MET A 420 11.55 0.97 -6.60
C MET A 420 10.60 0.62 -7.73
N GLY A 421 10.08 1.63 -8.41
CA GLY A 421 9.16 1.46 -9.53
C GLY A 421 9.84 1.76 -10.87
N ARG A 422 9.47 1.01 -11.93
CA ARG A 422 9.83 1.40 -13.29
C ARG A 422 8.88 2.49 -13.78
N GLY A 423 9.41 3.59 -14.30
CA GLY A 423 8.64 4.73 -14.78
C GLY A 423 8.94 5.06 -16.25
N PHE A 424 8.15 5.96 -16.84
CA PHE A 424 8.41 6.49 -18.19
C PHE A 424 9.66 7.38 -18.26
N GLN A 425 10.25 7.78 -17.11
CA GLN A 425 11.33 8.75 -16.99
C GLN A 425 12.68 8.11 -16.62
N GLY A 426 12.89 6.87 -16.94
CA GLY A 426 14.15 6.16 -16.69
C GLY A 426 13.99 4.92 -15.82
N ASP A 427 15.11 4.25 -15.58
CA ASP A 427 15.20 3.05 -14.73
C ASP A 427 16.08 3.34 -13.50
N PRO A 428 15.51 3.71 -12.35
CA PRO A 428 16.27 3.99 -11.13
C PRO A 428 17.05 2.78 -10.63
N GLU A 429 16.62 1.55 -10.97
CA GLU A 429 17.35 0.32 -10.64
C GLU A 429 18.66 0.24 -11.42
N ALA A 430 18.67 0.63 -12.71
CA ALA A 430 19.88 0.70 -13.52
C ALA A 430 20.88 1.74 -12.98
N ALA A 431 20.39 2.90 -12.53
CA ALA A 431 21.21 3.91 -11.88
C ALA A 431 21.83 3.39 -10.56
N LEU A 432 21.04 2.64 -9.79
CA LEU A 432 21.52 2.06 -8.55
C LEU A 432 22.57 0.96 -8.80
N LEU A 433 22.41 0.16 -9.85
CA LEU A 433 23.40 -0.85 -10.23
C LEU A 433 24.79 -0.24 -10.49
N GLU A 434 24.87 0.97 -11.07
CA GLU A 434 26.15 1.66 -11.25
C GLU A 434 26.77 2.10 -9.92
N VAL A 435 25.96 2.57 -8.97
CA VAL A 435 26.41 2.90 -7.61
C VAL A 435 26.96 1.68 -6.88
N LEU A 436 26.32 0.52 -7.11
CA LEU A 436 26.62 -0.73 -6.43
C LEU A 436 27.69 -1.57 -7.14
N ASP A 437 28.01 -1.25 -8.41
CA ASP A 437 29.03 -1.95 -9.15
C ASP A 437 30.43 -1.49 -8.73
N PRO A 438 31.27 -2.36 -8.14
CA PRO A 438 32.59 -1.96 -7.68
C PRO A 438 33.56 -1.48 -8.78
N GLU A 439 33.29 -1.83 -10.03
CA GLU A 439 34.10 -1.36 -11.17
C GLU A 439 33.71 0.05 -11.61
N GLN A 440 32.45 0.45 -11.37
CA GLN A 440 31.88 1.72 -11.80
C GLN A 440 31.80 2.76 -10.68
N ASN A 441 31.62 2.34 -9.43
CA ASN A 441 31.40 3.25 -8.29
C ASN A 441 32.61 4.14 -7.94
N VAL A 442 33.81 3.78 -8.39
CA VAL A 442 35.04 4.59 -8.25
C VAL A 442 34.95 5.90 -9.06
N THR A 443 34.22 5.87 -10.17
CA THR A 443 34.02 6.98 -11.10
C THR A 443 32.54 7.37 -11.22
N PHE A 444 31.80 7.23 -10.11
CA PHE A 444 30.38 7.58 -10.11
C PHE A 444 30.16 9.03 -10.50
N THR A 445 29.26 9.29 -11.44
CA THR A 445 28.99 10.63 -11.94
C THR A 445 27.52 11.01 -11.70
N ASP A 446 27.30 11.97 -10.82
CA ASP A 446 25.99 12.59 -10.61
C ASP A 446 25.78 13.68 -11.69
N HIS A 447 24.57 13.75 -12.25
CA HIS A 447 24.25 14.69 -13.34
C HIS A 447 24.26 16.17 -12.90
N TYR A 448 24.07 16.47 -11.61
CA TYR A 448 24.20 17.82 -11.08
C TYR A 448 25.65 18.18 -10.82
N LEU A 449 26.40 17.24 -10.24
CA LEU A 449 27.80 17.42 -9.89
C LEU A 449 28.70 17.46 -11.13
N GLU A 450 28.43 16.61 -12.13
CA GLU A 450 29.21 16.46 -13.37
C GLU A 450 30.72 16.24 -13.13
N LEU A 451 31.04 15.65 -11.96
CA LEU A 451 32.41 15.27 -11.56
C LEU A 451 32.38 13.81 -11.13
N GLU A 452 33.48 13.11 -11.38
CA GLU A 452 33.67 11.76 -10.87
C GLU A 452 33.84 11.82 -9.34
N PHE A 453 33.01 11.05 -8.65
CA PHE A 453 33.07 10.93 -7.19
C PHE A 453 33.28 9.47 -6.82
N ASP A 454 34.32 9.21 -6.03
CA ASP A 454 34.70 7.86 -5.63
C ASP A 454 33.87 7.37 -4.44
N LEU A 455 33.01 6.37 -4.68
CA LEU A 455 32.15 5.70 -3.68
C LEU A 455 32.72 4.37 -3.21
N SER A 456 33.95 4.00 -3.59
CA SER A 456 34.51 2.66 -3.31
C SER A 456 34.72 2.36 -1.81
N GLU A 457 34.82 3.40 -0.99
CA GLU A 457 35.02 3.25 0.47
C GLU A 457 33.70 3.27 1.27
N VAL A 458 32.57 3.50 0.57
CA VAL A 458 31.26 3.51 1.19
C VAL A 458 30.83 2.09 1.51
N LEU A 459 30.38 1.84 2.74
CA LEU A 459 29.76 0.58 3.11
C LEU A 459 28.25 0.66 2.80
N PHE A 460 27.84 0.06 1.70
CA PHE A 460 26.42 -0.01 1.34
C PHE A 460 25.76 -1.20 2.03
N ILE A 461 24.62 -0.95 2.68
CA ILE A 461 23.74 -1.99 3.23
C ILE A 461 22.35 -1.80 2.63
N ALA A 462 21.90 -2.74 1.84
CA ALA A 462 20.55 -2.72 1.28
C ALA A 462 19.53 -3.36 2.23
N THR A 463 18.27 -2.90 2.18
CA THR A 463 17.16 -3.57 2.85
C THR A 463 16.05 -3.89 1.85
N ALA A 464 15.48 -5.09 1.95
CA ALA A 464 14.36 -5.52 1.12
C ALA A 464 13.31 -6.25 1.98
N ASN A 465 12.04 -6.17 1.58
CA ASN A 465 10.99 -6.98 2.19
C ASN A 465 10.65 -8.19 1.32
N ASP A 466 10.82 -8.07 0.00
CA ASP A 466 10.41 -9.07 -0.98
C ASP A 466 11.45 -9.16 -2.12
N LEU A 467 12.29 -10.17 -2.07
CA LEU A 467 13.36 -10.39 -3.06
C LEU A 467 12.85 -10.71 -4.46
N SER A 468 11.63 -11.21 -4.59
CA SER A 468 11.04 -11.57 -5.89
C SER A 468 10.79 -10.37 -6.80
N LYS A 469 10.82 -9.15 -6.24
CA LYS A 469 10.65 -7.90 -6.98
C LYS A 469 11.94 -7.30 -7.52
N LEU A 470 13.08 -7.82 -7.08
CA LEU A 470 14.39 -7.40 -7.56
C LEU A 470 14.72 -8.08 -8.89
N SER A 471 15.41 -7.36 -9.76
CA SER A 471 15.89 -7.94 -11.00
C SER A 471 17.04 -8.92 -10.78
N PRO A 472 17.24 -9.92 -11.67
CA PRO A 472 18.38 -10.83 -11.58
C PRO A 472 19.74 -10.10 -11.48
N PRO A 473 20.02 -9.03 -12.26
CA PRO A 473 21.27 -8.29 -12.13
C PRO A 473 21.50 -7.66 -10.75
N MET A 474 20.41 -7.24 -10.07
CA MET A 474 20.49 -6.72 -8.72
C MET A 474 20.81 -7.84 -7.73
N LEU A 475 20.13 -8.99 -7.85
CA LEU A 475 20.33 -10.15 -6.97
C LEU A 475 21.76 -10.69 -7.07
N ASP A 476 22.37 -10.67 -8.24
CA ASP A 476 23.76 -11.14 -8.47
C ASP A 476 24.83 -10.26 -7.76
N ARG A 477 24.50 -9.02 -7.42
CA ARG A 477 25.40 -8.09 -6.72
C ARG A 477 25.20 -8.04 -5.20
N LEU A 478 24.12 -8.63 -4.73
CA LEU A 478 23.75 -8.57 -3.32
C LEU A 478 24.11 -9.88 -2.59
N GLU A 479 24.78 -9.76 -1.48
CA GLU A 479 24.89 -10.85 -0.52
C GLU A 479 23.67 -10.84 0.39
N ILE A 480 22.75 -11.76 0.13
CA ILE A 480 21.44 -11.81 0.77
C ILE A 480 21.58 -12.49 2.13
N ILE A 481 21.17 -11.76 3.17
CA ILE A 481 21.00 -12.27 4.53
C ILE A 481 19.52 -12.23 4.87
N GLU A 482 18.88 -13.40 4.95
CA GLU A 482 17.46 -13.49 5.24
C GLU A 482 17.19 -13.41 6.74
N LEU A 483 16.38 -12.43 7.14
CA LEU A 483 15.88 -12.28 8.49
C LEU A 483 14.48 -12.88 8.56
N SER A 484 14.31 -13.88 9.38
CA SER A 484 13.00 -14.45 9.70
C SER A 484 12.25 -13.61 10.73
N GLY A 485 10.96 -13.91 10.91
CA GLY A 485 10.20 -13.38 12.04
C GLY A 485 10.64 -14.00 13.37
N TYR A 486 10.26 -13.36 14.46
CA TYR A 486 10.53 -13.81 15.82
C TYR A 486 9.42 -14.70 16.38
N THR A 487 9.81 -15.66 17.20
CA THR A 487 8.91 -16.42 18.05
C THR A 487 8.29 -15.55 19.14
N THR A 488 7.25 -16.04 19.84
CA THR A 488 6.67 -15.31 20.98
C THR A 488 7.70 -15.10 22.09
N ASP A 489 8.51 -16.12 22.39
CA ASP A 489 9.55 -16.04 23.44
C ASP A 489 10.66 -15.04 23.09
N GLU A 490 11.14 -15.08 21.85
CA GLU A 490 12.09 -14.06 21.37
C GLU A 490 11.54 -12.64 21.46
N LYS A 491 10.25 -12.45 21.12
CA LYS A 491 9.58 -11.14 21.24
C LYS A 491 9.46 -10.68 22.69
N VAL A 492 9.24 -11.61 23.64
CA VAL A 492 9.23 -11.30 25.08
C VAL A 492 10.61 -10.79 25.50
N GLU A 493 11.69 -11.49 25.13
CA GLU A 493 13.03 -11.09 25.48
C GLU A 493 13.44 -9.76 24.80
N ILE A 494 13.14 -9.59 23.53
CA ILE A 494 13.37 -8.34 22.80
C ILE A 494 12.59 -7.18 23.44
N ALA A 495 11.34 -7.42 23.83
CA ALA A 495 10.53 -6.40 24.47
C ALA A 495 11.12 -5.97 25.82
N ARG A 496 11.57 -6.93 26.65
CA ARG A 496 12.14 -6.69 27.97
C ARG A 496 13.49 -5.99 27.87
N LYS A 497 14.40 -6.49 27.02
CA LYS A 497 15.81 -6.02 26.98
C LYS A 497 15.99 -4.73 26.16
N HIS A 498 15.22 -4.54 25.11
CA HIS A 498 15.45 -3.47 24.14
C HIS A 498 14.29 -2.52 23.92
N LEU A 499 13.02 -3.03 23.83
CA LEU A 499 11.93 -2.14 23.45
C LEU A 499 11.43 -1.31 24.63
N LEU A 500 11.23 -1.94 25.79
CA LEU A 500 10.69 -1.24 26.95
C LEU A 500 11.66 -0.16 27.45
N PRO A 501 12.97 -0.42 27.69
CA PRO A 501 13.91 0.61 28.11
C PRO A 501 13.96 1.79 27.14
N LYS A 502 14.07 1.50 25.85
CA LYS A 502 14.09 2.53 24.79
C LYS A 502 12.79 3.35 24.72
N GLN A 503 11.63 2.76 25.02
CA GLN A 503 10.38 3.49 25.07
C GLN A 503 10.23 4.30 26.35
N LEU A 504 10.72 3.84 27.50
CA LEU A 504 10.76 4.60 28.75
C LEU A 504 11.60 5.87 28.58
N GLU A 505 12.82 5.73 28.09
CA GLU A 505 13.70 6.88 27.79
C GLU A 505 13.04 7.90 26.86
N ARG A 506 12.43 7.43 25.74
CA ARG A 506 11.75 8.31 24.77
C ARG A 506 10.55 9.06 25.34
N HIS A 507 9.94 8.53 26.38
CA HIS A 507 8.78 9.15 27.01
C HIS A 507 9.12 9.89 28.30
N GLY A 508 10.42 10.00 28.65
CA GLY A 508 10.89 10.70 29.85
C GLY A 508 10.49 9.98 31.14
N LEU A 509 10.38 8.65 31.09
CA LEU A 509 10.09 7.80 32.23
C LEU A 509 11.37 7.11 32.72
N GLU A 510 11.47 6.93 34.02
CA GLU A 510 12.56 6.16 34.64
C GLU A 510 12.35 4.64 34.40
N GLU A 511 13.42 3.86 34.48
CA GLU A 511 13.40 2.43 34.20
C GLU A 511 12.44 1.68 35.14
N GLU A 512 12.33 2.13 36.37
CA GLU A 512 11.42 1.56 37.38
C GLU A 512 9.97 2.01 37.24
N SER A 513 9.66 3.00 36.40
CA SER A 513 8.30 3.56 36.27
C SER A 513 7.26 2.53 35.80
N ILE A 514 7.69 1.52 35.03
CA ILE A 514 6.80 0.49 34.50
C ILE A 514 7.43 -0.90 34.68
N THR A 515 6.73 -1.79 35.34
CA THR A 515 7.02 -3.23 35.34
C THR A 515 5.94 -3.94 34.53
N LEU A 516 6.35 -4.63 33.45
CA LEU A 516 5.48 -5.50 32.68
C LEU A 516 5.64 -6.94 33.18
N ASP A 517 4.55 -7.51 33.68
CA ASP A 517 4.50 -8.93 33.99
C ASP A 517 4.70 -9.79 32.74
N GLU A 518 5.36 -10.92 32.85
CA GLU A 518 5.65 -11.81 31.70
C GLU A 518 4.35 -12.30 31.03
N GLU A 519 3.33 -12.62 31.83
CA GLU A 519 2.04 -13.02 31.32
C GLU A 519 1.35 -11.87 30.54
N ALA A 520 1.43 -10.64 31.07
CA ALA A 520 0.94 -9.45 30.40
C ALA A 520 1.68 -9.22 29.08
N LEU A 521 3.01 -9.41 29.06
CA LEU A 521 3.82 -9.25 27.85
C LEU A 521 3.47 -10.30 26.78
N ARG A 522 3.29 -11.57 27.18
CA ARG A 522 2.79 -12.63 26.28
C ARG A 522 1.40 -12.30 25.74
N GLN A 523 0.48 -11.83 26.59
CA GLN A 523 -0.83 -11.40 26.16
C GLN A 523 -0.80 -10.18 25.23
N LEU A 524 0.12 -9.24 25.46
CA LEU A 524 0.35 -8.09 24.58
C LEU A 524 0.75 -8.55 23.18
N ILE A 525 1.68 -9.49 23.09
CA ILE A 525 2.17 -10.05 21.84
C ILE A 525 1.05 -10.81 21.12
N GLU A 526 0.38 -11.73 21.79
CA GLU A 526 -0.60 -12.64 21.18
C GLU A 526 -1.97 -12.00 20.94
N GLY A 527 -2.40 -11.09 21.83
CA GLY A 527 -3.74 -10.50 21.77
C GLY A 527 -3.84 -9.16 21.06
N TYR A 528 -2.73 -8.43 20.91
CA TYR A 528 -2.72 -7.07 20.39
C TYR A 528 -1.78 -6.83 19.21
N THR A 529 -0.98 -7.83 18.82
CA THR A 529 -0.09 -7.74 17.66
C THR A 529 -0.25 -8.94 16.72
N ARG A 530 -0.17 -8.67 15.41
CA ARG A 530 -0.11 -9.71 14.37
C ARG A 530 0.96 -9.31 13.37
N GLU A 531 2.18 -9.73 13.64
CA GLU A 531 3.36 -9.39 12.84
C GLU A 531 4.48 -10.40 13.03
N ALA A 532 5.33 -10.55 12.02
CA ALA A 532 6.54 -11.35 12.12
C ALA A 532 7.61 -10.67 13.00
N GLY A 533 7.77 -9.36 12.86
CA GLY A 533 8.70 -8.55 13.64
C GLY A 533 8.12 -8.01 14.95
N VAL A 534 8.61 -6.84 15.37
CA VAL A 534 8.26 -6.16 16.63
C VAL A 534 7.79 -4.71 16.48
N ARG A 535 7.39 -4.30 15.28
CA ARG A 535 6.98 -2.92 14.99
C ARG A 535 5.67 -2.53 15.69
N GLN A 536 4.64 -3.39 15.60
CA GLN A 536 3.38 -3.18 16.31
C GLN A 536 3.59 -3.31 17.82
N LEU A 537 4.38 -4.27 18.27
CA LEU A 537 4.72 -4.46 19.66
C LEU A 537 5.35 -3.18 20.23
N THR A 538 6.32 -2.59 19.54
CA THR A 538 6.91 -1.30 19.91
C THR A 538 5.85 -0.20 20.05
N GLN A 539 4.89 -0.12 19.11
CA GLN A 539 3.80 0.85 19.17
C GLN A 539 2.85 0.60 20.36
N ARG A 540 2.62 -0.65 20.73
CA ARG A 540 1.79 -1.00 21.89
C ARG A 540 2.49 -0.65 23.19
N ILE A 541 3.77 -0.98 23.32
CA ILE A 541 4.61 -0.59 24.48
C ILE A 541 4.65 0.94 24.59
N ALA A 542 4.88 1.66 23.48
CA ALA A 542 4.83 3.13 23.48
C ALA A 542 3.46 3.69 23.95
N LYS A 543 2.35 2.99 23.66
CA LYS A 543 1.03 3.38 24.15
C LYS A 543 0.90 3.17 25.67
N LEU A 544 1.47 2.10 26.20
CA LEU A 544 1.54 1.86 27.64
C LEU A 544 2.37 2.95 28.33
N CYS A 545 3.56 3.25 27.81
CA CYS A 545 4.42 4.32 28.34
C CYS A 545 3.70 5.68 28.34
N ARG A 546 2.95 6.01 27.27
CA ARG A 546 2.16 7.26 27.24
C ARG A 546 1.05 7.32 28.28
N SER A 547 0.41 6.19 28.57
CA SER A 547 -0.60 6.12 29.64
C SER A 547 0.02 6.44 31.01
N VAL A 548 1.17 5.80 31.30
CA VAL A 548 1.89 6.02 32.56
C VAL A 548 2.47 7.43 32.64
N ALA A 549 3.03 7.95 31.55
CA ALA A 549 3.53 9.33 31.49
C ALA A 549 2.41 10.37 31.76
N LEU A 550 1.18 10.09 31.32
CA LEU A 550 0.04 10.94 31.64
C LEU A 550 -0.30 10.92 33.14
N ASP A 551 -0.22 9.75 33.77
CA ASP A 551 -0.50 9.61 35.20
C ASP A 551 0.61 10.29 36.04
N VAL A 552 1.88 10.09 35.68
CA VAL A 552 3.02 10.78 36.28
C VAL A 552 2.93 12.31 36.12
N ALA A 553 2.55 12.79 34.93
CA ALA A 553 2.41 14.24 34.69
C ALA A 553 1.24 14.88 35.43
N ARG A 554 0.23 14.10 35.83
CA ARG A 554 -0.89 14.60 36.67
C ARG A 554 -0.52 14.75 38.12
N GLY A 555 0.59 14.15 38.58
CA GLY A 555 1.03 14.18 39.96
C GLY A 555 0.20 13.25 40.87
N PRO A 556 0.58 13.09 42.14
CA PRO A 556 -0.19 12.33 43.10
C PRO A 556 -1.57 12.98 43.26
N GLY A 557 -2.64 12.16 43.16
CA GLY A 557 -4.01 12.60 43.32
C GLY A 557 -4.23 13.35 44.66
N ALA A 558 -5.29 14.18 44.72
CA ALA A 558 -5.59 15.08 45.83
C ALA A 558 -5.77 14.41 47.23
N ASP A 559 -5.67 13.07 47.31
CA ASP A 559 -5.81 12.27 48.52
C ASP A 559 -4.46 11.75 49.08
N ALA A 560 -3.30 12.19 48.55
CA ALA A 560 -1.99 11.85 49.12
C ALA A 560 -1.72 12.79 50.32
N ASP A 561 -1.68 12.24 51.54
CA ASP A 561 -1.31 12.91 52.81
C ASP A 561 -0.02 13.70 52.68
N GLU A 562 -0.04 14.96 53.08
CA GLU A 562 1.14 15.86 53.18
C GLU A 562 2.10 15.37 54.28
N GLY A 563 2.90 14.38 53.98
CA GLY A 563 3.86 13.87 54.99
C GLY A 563 5.05 13.15 54.38
N GLY A 564 6.06 13.93 53.96
CA GLY A 564 7.48 13.52 54.02
C GLY A 564 8.02 12.67 52.89
N ASP A 565 9.16 13.12 52.40
CA ASP A 565 10.11 12.55 51.46
C ASP A 565 9.72 12.64 49.96
N GLU A 566 10.75 12.86 49.14
CA GLU A 566 10.73 13.11 47.69
C GLU A 566 9.64 12.33 46.96
N PRO A 567 8.93 12.91 46.01
CA PRO A 567 7.87 12.22 45.28
C PRO A 567 8.47 11.03 44.53
N SER A 568 8.40 9.84 45.13
CA SER A 568 8.77 8.59 44.48
C SER A 568 7.77 8.41 43.33
N VAL A 569 8.27 8.38 42.10
CA VAL A 569 7.46 8.03 40.91
C VAL A 569 6.79 6.68 41.19
N PRO A 570 5.45 6.61 41.21
CA PRO A 570 4.80 5.33 41.53
C PRO A 570 5.15 4.30 40.46
N VAL A 571 5.80 3.20 40.87
CA VAL A 571 6.04 2.06 40.01
C VAL A 571 4.69 1.46 39.60
N ARG A 572 4.36 1.50 38.31
CA ARG A 572 3.11 0.88 37.83
C ARG A 572 3.38 -0.55 37.32
N VAL A 573 2.82 -1.53 37.99
CA VAL A 573 2.85 -2.92 37.53
C VAL A 573 1.68 -3.11 36.57
N ILE A 574 2.00 -3.44 35.30
CA ILE A 574 1.00 -3.67 34.27
C ILE A 574 0.80 -5.18 34.10
N GLY A 575 -0.33 -5.65 34.59
CA GLY A 575 -0.82 -7.01 34.44
C GLY A 575 -1.82 -7.14 33.29
N PRO A 576 -2.39 -8.34 33.11
CA PRO A 576 -3.32 -8.64 32.03
C PRO A 576 -4.59 -7.76 31.99
N ASP A 577 -5.10 -7.34 33.12
CA ASP A 577 -6.32 -6.55 33.24
C ASP A 577 -6.07 -5.07 32.85
N GLU A 578 -4.93 -4.52 33.29
CA GLU A 578 -4.52 -3.16 32.90
C GLU A 578 -4.26 -3.04 31.39
N LEU A 579 -3.81 -4.13 30.75
CA LEU A 579 -3.69 -4.12 29.29
C LEU A 579 -5.03 -3.89 28.59
N VAL A 580 -6.10 -4.47 29.11
CA VAL A 580 -7.45 -4.29 28.55
C VAL A 580 -7.95 -2.87 28.81
N GLU A 581 -7.65 -2.30 29.97
CA GLU A 581 -8.00 -0.91 30.30
C GLU A 581 -7.31 0.09 29.36
N ILE A 582 -5.99 -0.05 29.16
CA ILE A 582 -5.19 0.90 28.37
C ILE A 582 -5.35 0.70 26.86
N LEU A 583 -5.35 -0.55 26.40
CA LEU A 583 -5.34 -0.89 24.98
C LEU A 583 -6.73 -1.17 24.40
N GLY A 584 -7.71 -1.45 25.27
CA GLY A 584 -9.04 -1.89 24.89
C GLY A 584 -9.13 -3.42 24.76
N ARG A 585 -10.26 -3.91 24.26
CA ARG A 585 -10.49 -5.35 24.07
C ARG A 585 -9.42 -5.97 23.15
N LYS A 586 -9.04 -7.22 23.45
CA LYS A 586 -8.14 -8.00 22.59
C LYS A 586 -8.67 -7.98 21.15
N LYS A 587 -7.82 -7.59 20.21
CA LYS A 587 -8.17 -7.48 18.78
C LYS A 587 -8.01 -8.82 18.05
N MET A 588 -7.12 -9.67 18.58
CA MET A 588 -6.82 -10.97 18.03
C MET A 588 -7.42 -12.02 18.97
N HIS A 589 -8.43 -12.69 18.50
CA HIS A 589 -8.78 -13.99 19.07
C HIS A 589 -7.89 -15.00 18.35
N ARG A 590 -7.23 -15.92 19.10
CA ARG A 590 -6.75 -17.13 18.46
C ARG A 590 -7.99 -17.68 17.76
N GLU A 591 -8.01 -17.64 16.42
CA GLU A 591 -8.96 -18.44 15.64
C GLU A 591 -8.53 -19.89 15.86
N LYS A 592 -8.77 -20.35 17.09
CA LYS A 592 -8.51 -21.71 17.48
C LYS A 592 -9.38 -22.61 16.62
N ALA A 593 -8.83 -23.74 16.32
CA ALA A 593 -9.36 -25.06 16.00
C ALA A 593 -10.89 -25.31 16.03
N GLU A 594 -11.72 -24.33 16.41
CA GLU A 594 -13.20 -24.43 16.36
C GLU A 594 -13.72 -24.62 14.93
N ARG A 595 -12.94 -24.23 13.91
CA ARG A 595 -13.26 -24.48 12.49
C ARG A 595 -12.78 -25.87 12.03
N LEU A 596 -11.78 -26.44 12.69
CA LEU A 596 -11.28 -27.78 12.41
C LEU A 596 -12.15 -28.82 13.15
N GLY A 597 -12.17 -30.03 12.63
CA GLY A 597 -12.99 -31.12 13.23
C GLY A 597 -14.33 -31.33 12.54
N VAL A 598 -14.56 -30.69 11.42
CA VAL A 598 -15.67 -30.95 10.50
C VAL A 598 -15.13 -31.47 9.17
N PRO A 599 -15.78 -32.44 8.50
CA PRO A 599 -15.40 -32.87 7.20
C PRO A 599 -15.37 -31.72 6.18
N GLY A 600 -14.36 -31.68 5.34
CA GLY A 600 -14.20 -30.67 4.30
C GLY A 600 -13.38 -29.44 4.71
N VAL A 601 -12.76 -29.44 5.88
CA VAL A 601 -11.91 -28.34 6.35
C VAL A 601 -10.50 -28.83 6.63
N ALA A 602 -9.48 -28.09 6.15
CA ALA A 602 -8.06 -28.37 6.40
C ALA A 602 -7.28 -27.08 6.68
N ALA A 603 -6.24 -27.18 7.51
CA ALA A 603 -5.34 -26.08 7.81
C ALA A 603 -4.06 -26.17 6.96
N GLY A 604 -3.82 -25.18 6.15
CA GLY A 604 -2.60 -24.99 5.39
C GLY A 604 -1.70 -23.91 5.98
N LEU A 605 -0.50 -23.81 5.44
CA LEU A 605 0.49 -22.81 5.79
C LEU A 605 0.78 -21.92 4.58
N ALA A 606 0.64 -20.62 4.74
CA ALA A 606 0.94 -19.62 3.74
C ALA A 606 2.11 -18.74 4.18
N TRP A 607 2.87 -18.27 3.21
CA TRP A 607 3.82 -17.19 3.42
C TRP A 607 3.18 -15.86 3.01
N THR A 608 3.41 -14.82 3.79
CA THR A 608 2.95 -13.46 3.50
C THR A 608 4.09 -12.46 3.73
N PRO A 609 4.04 -11.25 3.16
CA PRO A 609 5.04 -10.22 3.42
C PRO A 609 5.23 -9.84 4.90
N VAL A 610 4.28 -10.22 5.76
CA VAL A 610 4.36 -10.01 7.21
C VAL A 610 4.76 -11.27 7.98
N GLY A 611 5.15 -12.33 7.28
CA GLY A 611 5.57 -13.62 7.83
C GLY A 611 4.62 -14.77 7.47
N GLY A 612 4.84 -15.94 8.07
CA GLY A 612 3.95 -17.09 7.88
C GLY A 612 2.60 -16.90 8.56
N ASP A 613 1.56 -17.48 7.98
CA ASP A 613 0.18 -17.44 8.51
C ASP A 613 -0.54 -18.79 8.26
N LEU A 614 -1.57 -19.11 9.05
CA LEU A 614 -2.45 -20.23 8.77
C LEU A 614 -3.46 -19.87 7.67
N LEU A 615 -3.68 -20.83 6.81
CA LEU A 615 -4.63 -20.76 5.71
C LEU A 615 -5.65 -21.87 5.86
N TYR A 616 -6.90 -21.54 6.16
CA TYR A 616 -7.97 -22.53 6.17
C TYR A 616 -8.53 -22.72 4.77
N VAL A 617 -8.72 -23.98 4.38
CA VAL A 617 -9.43 -24.36 3.15
C VAL A 617 -10.70 -25.06 3.57
N GLU A 618 -11.82 -24.49 3.17
CA GLU A 618 -13.16 -25.02 3.42
C GLU A 618 -13.75 -25.53 2.11
N THR A 619 -14.30 -26.72 2.12
CA THR A 619 -14.92 -27.32 0.95
C THR A 619 -16.32 -27.80 1.29
N THR A 620 -17.25 -27.60 0.36
CA THR A 620 -18.62 -28.11 0.48
C THR A 620 -19.12 -28.67 -0.85
N SER A 621 -20.08 -29.58 -0.76
CA SER A 621 -20.76 -30.13 -1.93
C SER A 621 -22.25 -29.81 -1.90
N MET A 622 -22.83 -29.59 -3.05
CA MET A 622 -24.25 -29.31 -3.22
C MET A 622 -24.79 -30.07 -4.44
N PRO A 623 -26.09 -30.37 -4.52
CA PRO A 623 -26.69 -30.97 -5.70
C PRO A 623 -26.39 -30.10 -6.94
N GLY A 624 -25.89 -30.73 -8.04
CA GLY A 624 -25.46 -29.97 -9.21
C GLY A 624 -25.10 -30.85 -10.39
N LYS A 625 -24.27 -30.35 -11.30
CA LYS A 625 -23.87 -31.01 -12.55
C LYS A 625 -22.33 -31.04 -12.73
N GLY A 626 -21.58 -31.02 -11.66
CA GLY A 626 -20.13 -31.08 -11.68
C GLY A 626 -19.42 -29.74 -11.80
N LYS A 627 -20.10 -28.61 -11.52
CA LYS A 627 -19.46 -27.30 -11.45
C LYS A 627 -18.51 -27.24 -10.26
N VAL A 628 -17.34 -26.67 -10.46
CA VAL A 628 -16.39 -26.38 -9.39
C VAL A 628 -16.29 -24.86 -9.24
N GLU A 629 -16.66 -24.37 -8.09
CA GLU A 629 -16.58 -22.96 -7.75
C GLU A 629 -15.46 -22.74 -6.74
N ILE A 630 -14.61 -21.75 -6.99
CA ILE A 630 -13.48 -21.43 -6.14
C ILE A 630 -13.60 -19.96 -5.74
N THR A 631 -13.57 -19.67 -4.43
CA THR A 631 -13.70 -18.30 -3.90
C THR A 631 -12.66 -18.01 -2.82
N GLY A 632 -12.39 -16.74 -2.53
CA GLY A 632 -11.42 -16.31 -1.51
C GLY A 632 -10.32 -15.38 -2.05
N GLN A 633 -10.51 -14.73 -3.20
CA GLN A 633 -9.51 -13.88 -3.88
C GLN A 633 -8.20 -14.62 -4.20
N LEU A 634 -8.35 -15.79 -4.81
CA LEU A 634 -7.21 -16.62 -5.20
C LEU A 634 -6.69 -16.16 -6.56
N GLY A 635 -5.35 -16.05 -6.68
CA GLY A 635 -4.66 -15.82 -7.93
C GLY A 635 -4.70 -17.04 -8.87
N GLU A 636 -4.14 -16.89 -10.06
CA GLU A 636 -4.19 -17.93 -11.10
C GLU A 636 -3.48 -19.22 -10.68
N VAL A 637 -2.29 -19.10 -10.07
CA VAL A 637 -1.48 -20.27 -9.64
C VAL A 637 -2.21 -21.09 -8.57
N MET A 638 -2.86 -20.41 -7.61
CA MET A 638 -3.59 -21.08 -6.56
C MET A 638 -4.88 -21.76 -7.07
N ASN A 639 -5.54 -21.15 -8.07
CA ASN A 639 -6.67 -21.75 -8.78
C ASN A 639 -6.25 -23.01 -9.56
N GLU A 640 -5.09 -22.98 -10.22
CA GLU A 640 -4.53 -24.15 -10.90
C GLU A 640 -4.21 -25.27 -9.91
N SER A 641 -3.61 -24.94 -8.77
CA SER A 641 -3.31 -25.88 -7.69
C SER A 641 -4.57 -26.60 -7.17
N ALA A 642 -5.67 -25.85 -6.99
CA ALA A 642 -6.96 -26.44 -6.59
C ALA A 642 -7.51 -27.42 -7.61
N ARG A 643 -7.41 -27.07 -8.92
CA ARG A 643 -7.83 -27.95 -10.00
C ARG A 643 -6.94 -29.19 -10.14
N ALA A 644 -5.63 -29.04 -9.94
CA ALA A 644 -4.68 -30.15 -9.95
C ALA A 644 -4.98 -31.14 -8.81
N ALA A 645 -5.21 -30.65 -7.60
CA ALA A 645 -5.58 -31.46 -6.45
C ALA A 645 -6.87 -32.25 -6.68
N LEU A 646 -7.90 -31.59 -7.22
CA LEU A 646 -9.18 -32.23 -7.56
C LEU A 646 -9.02 -33.27 -8.67
N ALA A 647 -8.25 -32.93 -9.72
CA ALA A 647 -8.00 -33.86 -10.84
C ALA A 647 -7.27 -35.13 -10.38
N TYR A 648 -6.27 -34.98 -9.50
CA TYR A 648 -5.55 -36.10 -8.91
C TYR A 648 -6.48 -36.97 -8.04
N LEU A 649 -7.29 -36.35 -7.20
CA LEU A 649 -8.25 -37.06 -6.34
C LEU A 649 -9.28 -37.85 -7.18
N ARG A 650 -9.78 -37.27 -8.26
CA ARG A 650 -10.67 -37.97 -9.21
C ARG A 650 -10.02 -39.14 -9.89
N ALA A 651 -8.80 -38.96 -10.38
CA ALA A 651 -8.06 -40.03 -11.08
C ALA A 651 -7.74 -41.20 -10.14
N ASN A 652 -7.68 -40.99 -8.85
CA ASN A 652 -7.36 -41.99 -7.83
C ASN A 652 -8.52 -42.23 -6.84
N ALA A 653 -9.77 -41.93 -7.23
CA ALA A 653 -10.94 -41.93 -6.37
C ALA A 653 -11.13 -43.25 -5.60
N GLU A 654 -10.99 -44.40 -6.29
CA GLU A 654 -11.10 -45.74 -5.67
C GLU A 654 -10.06 -45.98 -4.60
N ARG A 655 -8.81 -45.50 -4.79
CA ARG A 655 -7.73 -45.61 -3.80
C ARG A 655 -8.05 -44.95 -2.50
N TYR A 656 -8.71 -43.78 -2.56
CA TYR A 656 -9.06 -42.97 -1.40
C TYR A 656 -10.49 -43.23 -0.87
N GLY A 657 -11.19 -44.21 -1.43
CA GLY A 657 -12.56 -44.51 -1.03
C GLY A 657 -13.59 -43.47 -1.43
N VAL A 658 -13.32 -42.69 -2.46
CA VAL A 658 -14.18 -41.64 -3.02
C VAL A 658 -15.01 -42.24 -4.18
N ASN A 659 -16.28 -41.85 -4.28
CA ASN A 659 -17.10 -42.23 -5.42
C ASN A 659 -16.59 -41.61 -6.71
N PRO A 660 -16.17 -42.37 -7.74
CA PRO A 660 -15.64 -41.80 -8.97
C PRO A 660 -16.60 -40.88 -9.73
N THR A 661 -17.91 -41.08 -9.57
CA THR A 661 -18.97 -40.32 -10.27
C THR A 661 -19.57 -39.19 -9.42
N PHE A 662 -18.92 -38.81 -8.31
CA PHE A 662 -19.50 -37.82 -7.39
C PHE A 662 -19.82 -36.47 -8.06
N LEU A 663 -19.05 -36.02 -9.07
CA LEU A 663 -19.30 -34.79 -9.81
C LEU A 663 -20.47 -34.89 -10.81
N GLU A 664 -21.01 -36.07 -11.10
CA GLU A 664 -22.14 -36.18 -12.04
C GLU A 664 -23.40 -35.54 -11.48
N ASN A 665 -23.55 -35.56 -10.14
CA ASN A 665 -24.76 -35.11 -9.44
C ASN A 665 -24.49 -34.05 -8.37
N HIS A 666 -23.23 -33.60 -8.22
CA HIS A 666 -22.83 -32.63 -7.21
C HIS A 666 -21.90 -31.57 -7.78
N ASP A 667 -22.16 -30.33 -7.43
CA ASP A 667 -21.22 -29.23 -7.58
C ASP A 667 -20.33 -29.13 -6.33
N LEU A 668 -19.11 -28.67 -6.50
CA LEU A 668 -18.17 -28.42 -5.41
C LEU A 668 -17.90 -26.94 -5.26
N HIS A 669 -17.81 -26.49 -4.01
CA HIS A 669 -17.34 -25.15 -3.70
C HIS A 669 -16.13 -25.24 -2.78
N ILE A 670 -15.02 -24.66 -3.22
CA ILE A 670 -13.78 -24.49 -2.46
C ILE A 670 -13.71 -23.03 -2.04
N HIS A 671 -13.64 -22.79 -0.75
CA HIS A 671 -13.54 -21.46 -0.17
C HIS A 671 -12.29 -21.33 0.68
N VAL A 672 -11.56 -20.24 0.48
CA VAL A 672 -10.42 -19.88 1.33
C VAL A 672 -10.75 -18.57 2.05
N PRO A 673 -11.15 -18.62 3.33
CA PRO A 673 -11.53 -17.44 4.12
C PRO A 673 -10.47 -16.34 4.15
N ALA A 674 -10.81 -15.16 4.69
CA ALA A 674 -9.99 -13.94 4.71
C ALA A 674 -9.84 -13.28 3.33
N GLY A 675 -10.97 -13.03 2.65
CA GLY A 675 -11.04 -12.42 1.31
C GLY A 675 -10.51 -10.99 1.17
N ALA A 676 -10.07 -10.35 2.26
CA ALA A 676 -9.46 -9.02 2.21
C ALA A 676 -7.98 -9.04 1.74
N VAL A 677 -7.34 -10.21 1.68
CA VAL A 677 -5.93 -10.38 1.29
C VAL A 677 -5.87 -11.29 0.06
N PRO A 678 -5.36 -10.80 -1.08
CA PRO A 678 -5.11 -11.64 -2.25
C PRO A 678 -4.13 -12.76 -1.89
N LYS A 679 -4.42 -13.98 -2.37
CA LYS A 679 -3.61 -15.17 -2.13
C LYS A 679 -3.24 -15.80 -3.45
N ASP A 680 -1.96 -16.05 -3.66
CA ASP A 680 -1.48 -16.77 -4.83
C ASP A 680 -0.27 -17.64 -4.47
N GLY A 681 -0.11 -18.75 -5.19
CA GLY A 681 1.01 -19.66 -5.02
C GLY A 681 0.60 -21.15 -5.02
N PRO A 682 1.51 -22.05 -5.38
CA PRO A 682 1.20 -23.48 -5.53
C PRO A 682 1.19 -24.25 -4.19
N SER A 683 1.66 -23.63 -3.10
CA SER A 683 1.93 -24.31 -1.83
C SER A 683 0.70 -24.79 -1.04
N ALA A 684 -0.50 -24.44 -1.48
CA ALA A 684 -1.76 -24.88 -0.88
C ALA A 684 -2.32 -26.19 -1.50
N GLY A 685 -1.66 -26.78 -2.49
CA GLY A 685 -2.15 -27.95 -3.21
C GLY A 685 -2.41 -29.15 -2.30
N VAL A 686 -1.51 -29.43 -1.37
CA VAL A 686 -1.65 -30.47 -0.36
C VAL A 686 -2.85 -30.21 0.56
N THR A 687 -3.04 -28.97 0.98
CA THR A 687 -4.17 -28.57 1.84
C THR A 687 -5.51 -28.69 1.11
N MET A 688 -5.57 -28.27 -0.14
CA MET A 688 -6.76 -28.38 -0.99
C MET A 688 -7.15 -29.83 -1.25
N PHE A 689 -6.16 -30.68 -1.52
CA PHE A 689 -6.38 -32.11 -1.62
C PHE A 689 -6.96 -32.69 -0.33
N SER A 690 -6.36 -32.38 0.83
CA SER A 690 -6.79 -32.91 2.13
C SER A 690 -8.21 -32.46 2.49
N ALA A 691 -8.57 -31.19 2.22
CA ALA A 691 -9.92 -30.69 2.43
C ALA A 691 -10.95 -31.38 1.52
N LEU A 692 -10.62 -31.56 0.24
CA LEU A 692 -11.48 -32.27 -0.72
C LEU A 692 -11.63 -33.74 -0.37
N ALA A 693 -10.52 -34.43 -0.02
CA ALA A 693 -10.54 -35.81 0.41
C ALA A 693 -11.38 -35.99 1.70
N SER A 694 -11.24 -35.07 2.64
CA SER A 694 -12.04 -35.02 3.87
C SER A 694 -13.53 -34.91 3.56
N LEU A 695 -13.95 -33.97 2.72
CA LEU A 695 -15.33 -33.80 2.30
C LEU A 695 -15.91 -35.06 1.68
N LEU A 696 -15.16 -35.64 0.73
CA LEU A 696 -15.67 -36.74 -0.11
C LEU A 696 -15.62 -38.09 0.57
N THR A 697 -14.77 -38.26 1.59
CA THR A 697 -14.73 -39.49 2.44
C THR A 697 -15.55 -39.36 3.70
N GLY A 698 -15.99 -38.17 4.09
CA GLY A 698 -16.69 -37.88 5.35
C GLY A 698 -15.79 -37.95 6.59
N LYS A 699 -14.45 -38.05 6.40
CA LYS A 699 -13.47 -38.08 7.48
C LYS A 699 -13.00 -36.68 7.84
N THR A 700 -12.78 -36.40 9.11
CA THR A 700 -12.22 -35.15 9.57
C THR A 700 -10.68 -35.13 9.44
N VAL A 701 -10.13 -34.01 8.98
CA VAL A 701 -8.70 -33.78 9.10
C VAL A 701 -8.37 -33.53 10.56
N ARG A 702 -7.24 -34.02 11.02
CA ARG A 702 -6.75 -33.79 12.38
C ARG A 702 -6.66 -32.30 12.70
N THR A 703 -7.20 -31.92 13.84
CA THR A 703 -7.30 -30.51 14.27
C THR A 703 -5.99 -29.89 14.74
N ASP A 704 -5.00 -30.74 15.02
CA ASP A 704 -3.67 -30.40 15.49
C ASP A 704 -2.63 -30.30 14.36
N THR A 705 -3.02 -30.51 13.11
CA THR A 705 -2.13 -30.68 11.96
C THR A 705 -2.28 -29.55 10.97
N ALA A 706 -1.18 -28.88 10.64
CA ALA A 706 -1.07 -27.95 9.52
C ALA A 706 -0.18 -28.53 8.41
N MET A 707 -0.38 -28.08 7.17
CA MET A 707 0.33 -28.65 6.05
C MET A 707 0.71 -27.61 4.99
N THR A 708 1.75 -27.91 4.21
CA THR A 708 2.11 -27.14 3.01
C THR A 708 2.79 -28.06 2.00
N GLY A 709 2.65 -27.73 0.74
CA GLY A 709 3.27 -28.48 -0.36
C GLY A 709 2.52 -28.25 -1.66
N GLU A 710 3.25 -28.33 -2.76
CA GLU A 710 2.66 -28.29 -4.09
C GLU A 710 2.26 -29.71 -4.53
N ALA A 711 1.02 -29.87 -4.98
CA ALA A 711 0.50 -31.13 -5.45
C ALA A 711 0.57 -31.24 -6.97
N THR A 712 1.17 -32.28 -7.51
CA THR A 712 1.17 -32.56 -8.95
C THR A 712 0.03 -33.46 -9.39
N LEU A 713 -0.31 -33.45 -10.67
CA LEU A 713 -1.31 -34.36 -11.27
C LEU A 713 -0.97 -35.86 -11.12
N ARG A 714 0.28 -36.20 -10.82
CA ARG A 714 0.73 -37.57 -10.58
C ARG A 714 0.84 -37.93 -9.10
N GLY A 715 0.46 -37.03 -8.22
CA GLY A 715 0.47 -37.25 -6.79
C GLY A 715 1.79 -37.00 -6.08
N ARG A 716 2.81 -36.45 -6.75
CA ARG A 716 4.06 -36.06 -6.09
C ARG A 716 3.84 -34.78 -5.31
N VAL A 717 4.50 -34.67 -4.17
CA VAL A 717 4.55 -33.47 -3.34
C VAL A 717 5.86 -32.76 -3.61
N LEU A 718 5.79 -31.56 -4.20
CA LEU A 718 6.95 -30.76 -4.57
C LEU A 718 7.34 -29.78 -3.45
N PRO A 719 8.63 -29.41 -3.34
CA PRO A 719 9.13 -28.48 -2.33
C PRO A 719 8.55 -27.09 -2.52
N VAL A 720 8.47 -26.35 -1.41
CA VAL A 720 7.92 -25.00 -1.36
C VAL A 720 8.82 -24.08 -0.55
N GLY A 721 8.79 -22.77 -0.84
CA GLY A 721 9.60 -21.80 -0.14
C GLY A 721 9.00 -21.37 1.21
N GLY A 722 9.85 -20.71 2.03
CA GLY A 722 9.45 -20.06 3.27
C GLY A 722 9.11 -21.01 4.43
N ILE A 723 9.73 -22.18 4.47
CA ILE A 723 9.48 -23.24 5.48
C ILE A 723 9.62 -22.72 6.89
N LYS A 724 10.71 -22.05 7.23
CA LYS A 724 10.94 -21.46 8.56
C LYS A 724 9.75 -20.60 9.02
N SER A 725 9.31 -19.66 8.16
CA SER A 725 8.20 -18.77 8.49
C SER A 725 6.87 -19.51 8.63
N LYS A 726 6.62 -20.53 7.80
CA LYS A 726 5.43 -21.37 7.83
C LYS A 726 5.36 -22.22 9.10
N VAL A 727 6.47 -22.85 9.46
CA VAL A 727 6.58 -23.66 10.70
C VAL A 727 6.36 -22.79 11.93
N LEU A 728 6.98 -21.61 11.99
CA LEU A 728 6.75 -20.66 13.08
C LEU A 728 5.29 -20.18 13.16
N ALA A 729 4.57 -20.12 12.04
CA ALA A 729 3.14 -19.82 12.05
C ALA A 729 2.30 -20.97 12.63
N ALA A 730 2.63 -22.21 12.27
CA ALA A 730 2.01 -23.40 12.84
C ALA A 730 2.20 -23.46 14.36
N HIS A 731 3.46 -23.27 14.82
CA HIS A 731 3.81 -23.24 16.24
C HIS A 731 3.02 -22.16 17.00
N ARG A 732 3.02 -20.91 16.51
CA ARG A 732 2.24 -19.81 17.12
C ARG A 732 0.73 -20.08 17.20
N ALA A 733 0.19 -20.82 16.24
CA ALA A 733 -1.21 -21.18 16.21
C ALA A 733 -1.55 -22.36 17.15
N GLY A 734 -0.54 -22.96 17.80
CA GLY A 734 -0.72 -24.09 18.71
C GLY A 734 -0.95 -25.41 17.98
N MET A 735 -0.50 -25.53 16.72
CA MET A 735 -0.43 -26.82 16.03
C MET A 735 0.69 -27.67 16.66
N THR A 736 0.51 -28.98 16.68
CA THR A 736 1.51 -29.91 17.19
C THR A 736 2.15 -30.73 16.09
N ARG A 737 1.55 -30.75 14.89
CA ARG A 737 2.01 -31.54 13.74
C ARG A 737 2.07 -30.69 12.47
N VAL A 738 3.12 -30.88 11.69
CA VAL A 738 3.32 -30.18 10.42
C VAL A 738 3.67 -31.19 9.32
N VAL A 739 2.88 -31.22 8.25
CA VAL A 739 3.14 -32.04 7.06
C VAL A 739 3.85 -31.19 6.02
N LEU A 740 5.04 -31.65 5.61
CA LEU A 740 5.96 -30.93 4.71
C LEU A 740 6.39 -31.84 3.54
N PRO A 741 6.77 -31.26 2.41
CA PRO A 741 7.44 -32.03 1.35
C PRO A 741 8.75 -32.61 1.85
N LYS A 742 9.06 -33.87 1.48
CA LYS A 742 10.32 -34.52 1.83
C LYS A 742 11.56 -33.75 1.39
N ALA A 743 11.49 -33.10 0.26
CA ALA A 743 12.59 -32.27 -0.26
C ALA A 743 12.88 -31.01 0.59
N ASN A 744 11.96 -30.61 1.48
CA ASN A 744 12.16 -29.50 2.42
C ASN A 744 12.69 -29.99 3.80
N GLU A 745 13.03 -31.24 3.99
CA GLU A 745 13.60 -31.75 5.25
C GLU A 745 14.86 -30.97 5.71
N PRO A 746 15.80 -30.60 4.80
CA PRO A 746 16.95 -29.80 5.18
C PRO A 746 16.60 -28.41 5.73
N ASP A 747 15.50 -27.79 5.27
CA ASP A 747 15.07 -26.45 5.67
C ASP A 747 14.65 -26.39 7.16
N ILE A 748 14.46 -27.53 7.80
CA ILE A 748 14.11 -27.60 9.23
C ILE A 748 15.29 -27.21 10.12
N GLU A 749 16.50 -27.32 9.65
CA GLU A 749 17.68 -26.89 10.39
C GLU A 749 17.64 -25.39 10.66
N ASP A 750 17.00 -24.61 9.80
CA ASP A 750 16.82 -23.16 9.96
C ASP A 750 15.75 -22.77 10.97
N VAL A 751 14.89 -23.72 11.39
CA VAL A 751 13.83 -23.47 12.37
C VAL A 751 14.42 -23.43 13.78
N PRO A 752 14.06 -22.43 14.60
CA PRO A 752 14.50 -22.33 15.99
C PRO A 752 14.26 -23.62 16.78
N GLU A 753 15.23 -23.99 17.62
CA GLU A 753 15.22 -25.25 18.38
C GLU A 753 13.97 -25.43 19.23
N ALA A 754 13.48 -24.36 19.86
CA ALA A 754 12.25 -24.40 20.65
C ALA A 754 11.06 -24.89 19.82
N ALA A 755 10.86 -24.34 18.63
CA ALA A 755 9.76 -24.75 17.74
C ALA A 755 10.00 -26.15 17.15
N ARG A 756 11.26 -26.55 16.91
CA ARG A 756 11.59 -27.91 16.45
C ARG A 756 11.25 -28.99 17.47
N ASN A 757 11.48 -28.70 18.73
CA ASN A 757 11.24 -29.67 19.82
C ASN A 757 9.77 -29.83 20.19
N GLU A 758 8.94 -28.83 19.90
CA GLU A 758 7.50 -28.83 20.20
C GLU A 758 6.61 -29.32 19.05
N LEU A 759 7.15 -29.45 17.84
CA LEU A 759 6.41 -29.86 16.65
C LEU A 759 6.86 -31.25 16.15
N GLU A 760 5.89 -32.06 15.77
CA GLU A 760 6.10 -33.29 15.02
C GLU A 760 6.12 -32.97 13.52
N PHE A 761 7.23 -33.27 12.85
CA PHE A 761 7.38 -33.08 11.39
C PHE A 761 7.13 -34.37 10.65
N ILE A 762 6.24 -34.33 9.66
CA ILE A 762 5.92 -35.44 8.79
C ILE A 762 6.30 -35.06 7.38
N PHE A 763 7.24 -35.80 6.81
CA PHE A 763 7.77 -35.54 5.48
C PHE A 763 7.09 -36.46 4.46
N ALA A 764 6.44 -35.87 3.45
CA ALA A 764 5.73 -36.61 2.41
C ALA A 764 6.36 -36.43 1.04
N GLU A 765 6.55 -37.53 0.30
CA GLU A 765 6.97 -37.55 -1.10
C GLU A 765 5.78 -37.58 -2.05
N ASP A 766 4.68 -38.20 -1.63
CA ASP A 766 3.47 -38.31 -2.42
C ASP A 766 2.17 -38.06 -1.59
N MET A 767 1.08 -37.87 -2.32
CA MET A 767 -0.20 -37.50 -1.73
C MET A 767 -0.84 -38.63 -0.91
N SER A 768 -0.41 -39.89 -1.07
CA SER A 768 -0.87 -40.99 -0.22
C SER A 768 -0.28 -40.90 1.18
N GLU A 769 0.97 -40.55 1.32
CA GLU A 769 1.62 -40.30 2.60
C GLU A 769 0.97 -39.10 3.31
N VAL A 770 0.61 -38.04 2.57
CA VAL A 770 -0.18 -36.94 3.13
C VAL A 770 -1.51 -37.43 3.65
N PHE A 771 -2.23 -38.22 2.85
CA PHE A 771 -3.53 -38.76 3.24
C PHE A 771 -3.43 -39.57 4.54
N ASP A 772 -2.46 -40.47 4.64
CA ASP A 772 -2.25 -41.29 5.83
C ASP A 772 -1.84 -40.44 7.06
N ALA A 773 -1.14 -39.34 6.84
CA ALA A 773 -0.70 -38.44 7.93
C ALA A 773 -1.81 -37.55 8.50
N VAL A 774 -2.75 -37.12 7.65
CA VAL A 774 -3.79 -36.13 8.06
C VAL A 774 -5.07 -36.75 8.55
N PHE A 775 -5.33 -38.04 8.30
CA PHE A 775 -6.51 -38.78 8.79
C PHE A 775 -6.10 -39.81 9.84
N GLU A 776 -6.89 -40.00 10.87
CA GLU A 776 -6.61 -40.94 12.00
C GLU A 776 -6.78 -42.40 11.63
N GLU A 777 -7.59 -42.74 10.61
CA GLU A 777 -7.85 -44.13 10.16
C GLU A 777 -7.83 -44.19 8.63
N ALA A 778 -7.41 -45.34 8.08
CA ALA A 778 -7.51 -45.62 6.65
C ALA A 778 -8.95 -45.41 6.14
N PRO A 779 -9.17 -44.86 4.92
CA PRO A 779 -10.51 -44.63 4.42
C PRO A 779 -11.32 -45.92 4.35
N THR A 780 -12.41 -45.97 5.06
CA THR A 780 -13.42 -47.03 4.86
C THR A 780 -14.18 -46.65 3.58
N PRO A 781 -14.39 -47.56 2.61
CA PRO A 781 -15.22 -47.27 1.47
C PRO A 781 -16.60 -46.86 1.96
N GLY A 782 -16.86 -45.59 2.05
CA GLY A 782 -18.05 -45.06 2.67
C GLY A 782 -19.01 -44.49 1.62
N LEU A 783 -20.19 -45.00 1.61
CA LEU A 783 -21.38 -44.40 1.05
C LEU A 783 -21.50 -42.99 1.64
N VAL A 784 -21.32 -41.96 0.82
CA VAL A 784 -21.87 -40.67 1.13
C VAL A 784 -23.37 -40.80 1.08
N SER A 785 -23.99 -40.99 2.22
CA SER A 785 -25.45 -40.82 2.35
C SER A 785 -25.77 -39.34 2.14
N PRO A 786 -26.60 -38.99 1.17
CA PRO A 786 -26.98 -37.60 0.91
C PRO A 786 -28.11 -37.14 1.82
N THR A 787 -28.12 -37.52 3.08
CA THR A 787 -29.19 -37.10 4.01
C THR A 787 -28.63 -36.81 5.40
N GLY A 788 -28.05 -35.64 5.55
CA GLY A 788 -28.25 -34.88 6.78
C GLY A 788 -29.70 -34.42 6.77
N ALA A 789 -30.64 -35.27 7.13
CA ALA A 789 -32.00 -34.87 7.38
C ALA A 789 -31.98 -33.82 8.49
N LEU A 790 -32.31 -32.60 8.13
CA LEU A 790 -32.86 -31.65 9.08
C LEU A 790 -34.04 -32.32 9.76
N GLY A 791 -33.85 -32.74 11.03
CA GLY A 791 -34.93 -33.16 11.88
C GLY A 791 -36.00 -32.08 11.90
N GLY A 792 -37.17 -32.41 11.42
CA GLY A 792 -38.32 -31.52 11.49
C GLY A 792 -38.68 -31.22 12.95
N PRO A 793 -39.29 -30.09 13.21
CA PRO A 793 -39.72 -29.72 14.56
C PRO A 793 -41.03 -30.40 14.90
N ASP A 794 -40.98 -31.46 15.70
CA ASP A 794 -42.11 -31.92 16.46
C ASP A 794 -41.64 -32.15 17.90
N ASP A 795 -41.75 -31.12 18.72
CA ASP A 795 -42.23 -31.16 20.09
C ASP A 795 -42.48 -29.71 20.57
N ALA A 796 -43.73 -29.33 20.47
CA ALA A 796 -44.24 -28.12 21.07
C ALA A 796 -44.44 -28.43 22.58
N GLY A 797 -43.45 -28.00 23.37
CA GLY A 797 -43.53 -27.93 24.83
C GLY A 797 -43.70 -26.49 25.27
N SER A 798 -44.90 -26.07 25.57
CA SER A 798 -45.28 -24.81 26.18
C SER A 798 -44.50 -24.52 27.45
N ILE A 799 -43.87 -23.35 27.55
CA ILE A 799 -43.71 -22.64 28.83
C ILE A 799 -43.97 -21.14 28.58
N ALA A 800 -44.98 -20.68 29.33
CA ALA A 800 -45.39 -19.28 29.38
C ALA A 800 -44.43 -18.45 30.24
N LEU A 801 -44.43 -17.16 29.94
CA LEU A 801 -43.96 -15.92 30.53
C LEU A 801 -42.69 -15.30 29.89
#